data_04616b9ad7a335a70e395834b302ea68
#
_entry.id   04616b9ad7a335a70e395834b302ea68
#
_cell.length_a   1.000
_cell.length_b   1.000
_cell.length_c   1.000
_cell.angle_alpha   90.00
_cell.angle_beta   90.00
_cell.angle_gamma   90.00
#
_symmetry.space_group_name_H-M   'P 1'
#
loop_
_entity.id
_entity.type
_entity.pdbx_description
1 polymer ?
#
loop_
_entity_poly.entity_id
_entity_poly.type
_entity_poly.pdbx_seq_one_letter_code
_entity_poly.pdbx_strand_id
1 'polypeptide(L)'
;MYKRQPKVCAEFLATGHAYTHHQKEKTACAVALRVGGIERQLLAFGDRFWLDGRATAPQTFESMRLDWTRAYGGPGFADNPLGIGHAPEIVNGLAVQRLPNVEHPLRRLDRPGREVEPASLGAIDLSWPRRMCLIGRHYDTHWRENLFPGFSEDMDWRFFNAAPPEQRWADRDSIPGGTPYEVWNMHPTLPVQRGQLPDWRARAFIARKTAPGQREPEHFDEVPMRHTTAWFFPHLAQVALIYHGEIGIAEDDADDVTHVMPAIEAEGDPPRPLAHYFAILQRRCHPETGALYAARDDELLPAEAIGPWLDTLEDDEESALVRNMRERGDRLRQDMMQKAREAGHDPRLLRERPPPEPFRKAPTLAELPEFIERTRIFTQDQRRRLEDGRQELQRLGRLNAVESRKVGFDTGELVAGIDRTTAKGPPAFDAKAALKGMLGIAEATGSPALPAAQQREFKQVLEKGQRGLLDMYRMGAQHQSAADAMSGERAAEVRQRVQEAMASTRDLSAMDLTGADLSGMDLRGARLHRTLLESANLECARLDGADATEAVLVRARLSGASLAGSVLHRANLSMVQCVHTAFTGARMHETTLEQTRFDACDFSNTVLEHLNFLGVHFTRCDFDEARFAYVTFIEQSCLQDCSFRGATLHKVGLISCVVARLDFTRAQLEACAWAHTPGDDGIVFREATLRTTCFVGTSSLCNMDFEGATLVQCGLREMPLDGARFVRATLDTCDFSACSFTGADLGAIDAPESLFIRADFTHASLRGANLMHASLQKARLVGTDLREANLFRADVSQTLMDSVTETHGAYIAQAKTLPHRAADPAQ
;
A
#
# COMPACT_ATOMS: atom_id res chain seq x y z
N MET A 1 22.12 25.06 -12.21
CA MET A 1 21.24 26.24 -12.25
C MET A 1 20.47 26.34 -10.95
N TYR A 2 20.51 27.48 -10.26
CA TYR A 2 20.03 27.58 -8.89
C TYR A 2 18.59 28.07 -8.87
N LYS A 3 17.65 27.19 -8.53
CA LYS A 3 16.31 27.60 -8.11
C LYS A 3 16.36 27.93 -6.60
N ARG A 4 17.00 29.04 -6.23
CA ARG A 4 16.91 29.52 -4.85
C ARG A 4 15.49 29.96 -4.58
N GLN A 5 14.92 29.47 -3.48
CA GLN A 5 13.66 29.99 -2.92
C GLN A 5 13.92 30.46 -1.48
N PRO A 6 14.85 31.36 -1.25
CA PRO A 6 15.03 31.84 0.10
C PRO A 6 13.83 32.72 0.45
N LYS A 7 13.04 32.32 1.45
CA LYS A 7 12.21 33.31 2.13
C LYS A 7 13.14 34.35 2.73
N VAL A 8 12.99 35.59 2.30
CA VAL A 8 13.86 36.70 2.72
C VAL A 8 13.61 37.08 4.17
N CYS A 9 12.35 36.94 4.63
CA CYS A 9 11.93 37.33 5.97
C CYS A 9 11.16 36.18 6.62
N ALA A 10 11.30 36.03 7.93
CA ALA A 10 10.37 35.21 8.72
C ALA A 10 8.99 35.90 8.74
N GLU A 11 7.93 35.11 8.83
CA GLU A 11 6.55 35.59 8.78
C GLU A 11 5.60 34.74 9.60
N PHE A 12 4.47 35.31 9.98
CA PHE A 12 3.35 34.54 10.51
C PHE A 12 2.06 34.78 9.75
N LEU A 13 1.20 33.79 9.74
CA LEU A 13 -0.12 33.78 9.12
C LEU A 13 -1.17 33.31 10.11
N ALA A 14 -2.42 33.71 9.90
CA ALA A 14 -3.54 33.08 10.59
C ALA A 14 -4.71 32.86 9.64
N THR A 15 -5.35 31.71 9.83
CA THR A 15 -6.63 31.36 9.17
C THR A 15 -7.65 31.04 10.24
N GLY A 16 -8.80 31.69 10.19
CA GLY A 16 -9.84 31.46 11.18
C GLY A 16 -10.96 32.47 11.12
N HIS A 17 -11.67 32.60 12.21
CA HIS A 17 -12.84 33.42 12.37
C HIS A 17 -12.71 34.35 13.57
N ALA A 18 -13.37 35.51 13.51
CA ALA A 18 -13.71 36.32 14.68
C ALA A 18 -14.98 35.78 15.32
N TYR A 19 -15.00 35.68 16.65
CA TYR A 19 -16.16 35.18 17.39
C TYR A 19 -16.69 36.24 18.36
N THR A 20 -18.01 36.44 18.35
CA THR A 20 -18.68 37.45 19.19
C THR A 20 -19.26 36.91 20.48
N HIS A 21 -18.99 35.69 20.87
CA HIS A 21 -19.56 35.02 22.06
C HIS A 21 -19.31 35.78 23.37
N HIS A 22 -18.18 36.49 23.43
CA HIS A 22 -17.78 37.27 24.63
C HIS A 22 -18.09 38.78 24.51
N GLN A 23 -18.75 39.23 23.45
CA GLN A 23 -19.11 40.63 23.22
C GLN A 23 -20.52 40.89 23.72
N LYS A 24 -20.75 42.11 24.26
CA LYS A 24 -22.07 42.54 24.71
C LYS A 24 -23.03 42.72 23.54
N GLU A 25 -22.54 43.37 22.47
CA GLU A 25 -23.27 43.55 21.21
C GLU A 25 -22.61 42.70 20.14
N LYS A 26 -23.33 41.73 19.65
CA LYS A 26 -22.78 40.75 18.67
C LYS A 26 -22.67 41.31 17.23
N THR A 27 -22.39 42.60 17.10
CA THR A 27 -22.34 43.32 15.82
C THR A 27 -20.94 43.62 15.34
N ALA A 28 -19.97 43.60 16.25
CA ALA A 28 -18.55 43.83 15.95
C ALA A 28 -17.66 43.06 16.93
N CYS A 29 -16.44 42.71 16.48
CA CYS A 29 -15.45 42.04 17.27
C CYS A 29 -14.05 42.49 16.87
N ALA A 30 -13.24 42.87 17.84
CA ALA A 30 -11.83 43.12 17.59
C ALA A 30 -11.06 41.79 17.77
N VAL A 31 -10.25 41.42 16.82
CA VAL A 31 -9.34 40.27 16.89
C VAL A 31 -7.92 40.79 16.87
N ALA A 32 -7.04 40.08 17.56
CA ALA A 32 -5.63 40.37 17.52
C ALA A 32 -4.79 39.07 17.54
N LEU A 33 -3.67 39.13 16.88
CA LEU A 33 -2.64 38.08 16.94
C LEU A 33 -1.31 38.78 17.22
N ARG A 34 -0.67 38.41 18.32
CA ARG A 34 0.68 38.83 18.69
C ARG A 34 1.60 37.63 18.60
N VAL A 35 2.70 37.76 17.89
CA VAL A 35 3.74 36.72 17.82
C VAL A 35 5.09 37.40 18.05
N GLY A 36 5.74 37.05 19.16
CA GLY A 36 6.96 37.76 19.59
C GLY A 36 6.71 39.27 19.75
N GLY A 37 7.48 40.09 19.02
CA GLY A 37 7.37 41.55 19.04
C GLY A 37 6.37 42.15 18.06
N ILE A 38 5.73 41.38 17.20
CA ILE A 38 4.78 41.87 16.19
C ILE A 38 3.34 41.61 16.65
N GLU A 39 2.52 42.68 16.58
CA GLU A 39 1.08 42.56 16.83
C GLU A 39 0.28 43.01 15.64
N ARG A 40 -0.73 42.22 15.25
CA ARG A 40 -1.67 42.53 14.20
C ARG A 40 -3.10 42.52 14.74
N GLN A 41 -3.82 43.61 14.50
CA GLN A 41 -5.21 43.77 14.92
C GLN A 41 -6.13 43.99 13.73
N LEU A 42 -7.31 43.39 13.77
CA LEU A 42 -8.38 43.59 12.82
C LEU A 42 -9.71 43.84 13.54
N LEU A 43 -10.61 44.58 12.89
CA LEU A 43 -11.98 44.74 13.30
C LEU A 43 -12.88 43.94 12.36
N ALA A 44 -13.64 43.01 12.91
CA ALA A 44 -14.65 42.28 12.20
C ALA A 44 -16.04 42.87 12.51
N PHE A 45 -16.81 43.13 11.50
CA PHE A 45 -18.18 43.67 11.58
C PHE A 45 -19.15 42.72 10.89
N GLY A 46 -20.39 42.68 11.38
CA GLY A 46 -21.49 42.11 10.60
C GLY A 46 -21.75 42.85 9.31
N ASP A 47 -22.62 42.36 8.47
CA ASP A 47 -22.91 42.96 7.16
C ASP A 47 -23.39 44.39 7.30
N ARG A 48 -22.82 45.30 6.49
CA ARG A 48 -23.12 46.72 6.40
C ARG A 48 -23.21 47.16 4.95
N PHE A 49 -24.02 48.17 4.71
CA PHE A 49 -24.23 48.69 3.38
C PHE A 49 -24.18 50.23 3.40
N TRP A 50 -23.83 50.83 2.25
CA TRP A 50 -24.00 52.25 2.06
C TRP A 50 -25.44 52.53 1.71
N LEU A 51 -26.11 53.39 2.52
CA LEU A 51 -27.46 53.95 2.27
C LEU A 51 -27.39 55.45 2.40
N ASP A 52 -27.76 56.20 1.35
CA ASP A 52 -27.75 57.63 1.31
C ASP A 52 -26.44 58.28 1.80
N GLY A 53 -25.31 57.65 1.43
CA GLY A 53 -23.97 58.11 1.80
C GLY A 53 -23.57 57.81 3.24
N ARG A 54 -24.36 57.06 4.00
CA ARG A 54 -24.08 56.66 5.39
C ARG A 54 -24.02 55.14 5.48
N ALA A 55 -23.12 54.64 6.31
CA ALA A 55 -23.06 53.20 6.62
C ALA A 55 -24.23 52.79 7.51
N THR A 56 -24.89 51.66 7.15
CA THR A 56 -25.92 51.07 8.03
C THR A 56 -25.29 50.53 9.32
N ALA A 57 -26.08 50.33 10.35
CA ALA A 57 -25.65 49.61 11.53
C ALA A 57 -25.24 48.16 11.16
N PRO A 58 -24.16 47.63 11.74
CA PRO A 58 -23.75 46.25 11.46
C PRO A 58 -24.80 45.26 11.92
N GLN A 59 -25.02 44.23 11.15
CA GLN A 59 -25.85 43.09 11.55
C GLN A 59 -25.16 42.25 12.64
N THR A 60 -25.92 41.48 13.40
CA THR A 60 -25.36 40.56 14.38
C THR A 60 -24.74 39.34 13.69
N PHE A 61 -23.64 38.82 14.24
CA PHE A 61 -23.00 37.58 13.80
C PHE A 61 -22.43 36.81 15.00
N GLU A 62 -22.32 35.49 14.88
CA GLU A 62 -21.64 34.62 15.87
C GLU A 62 -20.19 34.36 15.49
N SER A 63 -19.94 34.15 14.19
CA SER A 63 -18.60 33.98 13.64
C SER A 63 -18.47 34.71 12.30
N MET A 64 -17.29 35.31 12.05
CA MET A 64 -16.94 36.00 10.80
C MET A 64 -15.58 35.52 10.30
N ARG A 65 -15.52 35.05 9.06
CA ARG A 65 -14.24 34.66 8.43
C ARG A 65 -13.33 35.89 8.30
N LEU A 66 -12.05 35.69 8.57
CA LEU A 66 -11.01 36.72 8.52
C LEU A 66 -10.16 36.66 7.24
N ASP A 67 -10.66 36.02 6.22
CA ASP A 67 -9.99 35.89 4.93
C ASP A 67 -10.20 37.14 4.01
N TRP A 68 -9.47 37.15 2.90
CA TRP A 68 -9.49 38.21 1.91
C TRP A 68 -10.87 38.45 1.27
N THR A 69 -11.76 37.44 1.26
CA THR A 69 -13.10 37.57 0.68
C THR A 69 -14.00 38.50 1.50
N ARG A 70 -13.64 38.77 2.75
CA ARG A 70 -14.36 39.67 3.67
C ARG A 70 -13.68 41.02 3.86
N ALA A 71 -12.48 41.20 3.34
CA ALA A 71 -11.74 42.45 3.33
C ALA A 71 -12.15 43.33 2.15
N TYR A 72 -11.74 44.63 2.22
CA TYR A 72 -11.96 45.56 1.11
C TYR A 72 -11.35 45.07 -0.19
N GLY A 73 -12.07 45.18 -1.30
CA GLY A 73 -11.63 44.74 -2.60
C GLY A 73 -12.77 44.36 -3.52
N GLY A 74 -12.50 43.55 -4.53
CA GLY A 74 -13.49 43.08 -5.50
C GLY A 74 -12.93 43.02 -6.93
N PRO A 75 -13.74 42.60 -7.90
CA PRO A 75 -13.34 42.57 -9.31
C PRO A 75 -12.73 43.90 -9.79
N GLY A 76 -11.55 43.85 -10.40
CA GLY A 76 -10.81 45.03 -10.86
C GLY A 76 -9.90 45.69 -9.83
N PHE A 77 -9.93 45.26 -8.56
CA PHE A 77 -9.06 45.82 -7.52
C PHE A 77 -7.83 44.92 -7.35
N ALA A 78 -6.67 45.34 -7.83
CA ALA A 78 -5.47 44.50 -7.93
C ALA A 78 -4.92 44.00 -6.58
N ASP A 79 -5.12 44.76 -5.50
CA ASP A 79 -4.60 44.41 -4.19
C ASP A 79 -5.42 43.32 -3.47
N ASN A 80 -6.70 43.18 -3.83
CA ASN A 80 -7.57 42.11 -3.35
C ASN A 80 -8.73 41.88 -4.35
N PRO A 81 -8.54 41.10 -5.38
CA PRO A 81 -9.57 40.82 -6.39
C PRO A 81 -10.76 40.00 -5.87
N LEU A 82 -10.63 39.35 -4.72
CA LEU A 82 -11.67 38.52 -4.10
C LEU A 82 -12.51 39.24 -3.07
N GLY A 83 -12.14 40.47 -2.69
CA GLY A 83 -12.78 41.22 -1.64
C GLY A 83 -14.16 41.79 -1.98
N ILE A 84 -14.68 42.59 -1.07
CA ILE A 84 -16.00 43.26 -1.20
C ILE A 84 -15.86 44.78 -0.95
N GLY A 85 -16.77 45.56 -1.54
CA GLY A 85 -16.87 46.99 -1.25
C GLY A 85 -16.20 47.91 -2.26
N HIS A 86 -15.38 47.44 -3.20
CA HIS A 86 -14.81 48.27 -4.28
C HIS A 86 -15.85 48.60 -5.34
N ALA A 87 -16.61 47.63 -5.76
CA ALA A 87 -17.69 47.82 -6.73
C ALA A 87 -19.06 47.48 -6.11
N PRO A 88 -20.16 48.09 -6.59
CA PRO A 88 -21.50 47.70 -6.17
C PRO A 88 -21.83 46.29 -6.65
N GLU A 89 -22.53 45.53 -5.82
CA GLU A 89 -23.06 44.20 -6.10
C GLU A 89 -24.56 44.27 -6.44
N ILE A 90 -25.04 43.37 -7.29
CA ILE A 90 -26.48 43.27 -7.57
C ILE A 90 -27.09 42.26 -6.60
N VAL A 91 -27.88 42.75 -5.65
CA VAL A 91 -28.61 41.93 -4.68
C VAL A 91 -30.10 42.11 -4.94
N ASN A 92 -30.78 41.03 -5.30
CA ASN A 92 -32.22 41.03 -5.65
C ASN A 92 -32.59 42.09 -6.72
N GLY A 93 -31.72 42.30 -7.72
CA GLY A 93 -31.92 43.27 -8.81
C GLY A 93 -31.63 44.73 -8.48
N LEU A 94 -31.18 45.04 -7.29
CA LEU A 94 -30.74 46.35 -6.84
C LEU A 94 -29.21 46.42 -6.75
N ALA A 95 -28.63 47.49 -7.23
CA ALA A 95 -27.22 47.80 -7.05
C ALA A 95 -26.99 48.24 -5.58
N VAL A 96 -26.28 47.43 -4.82
CA VAL A 96 -26.00 47.71 -3.40
C VAL A 96 -24.49 47.71 -3.22
N GLN A 97 -23.96 48.76 -2.59
CA GLN A 97 -22.57 48.78 -2.22
C GLN A 97 -22.39 48.32 -0.78
N ARG A 98 -21.76 47.13 -0.61
CA ARG A 98 -21.39 46.58 0.69
C ARG A 98 -20.19 47.30 1.28
N LEU A 99 -20.08 47.30 2.60
CA LEU A 99 -18.83 47.60 3.28
C LEU A 99 -18.09 46.30 3.59
N PRO A 100 -16.75 46.33 3.65
CA PRO A 100 -15.98 45.19 4.05
C PRO A 100 -16.36 44.75 5.49
N ASN A 101 -16.37 43.42 5.71
CA ASN A 101 -16.60 42.93 7.06
C ASN A 101 -15.32 43.00 7.91
N VAL A 102 -14.14 42.90 7.27
CA VAL A 102 -12.85 42.95 7.94
C VAL A 102 -12.09 44.20 7.56
N GLU A 103 -11.74 45.00 8.54
CA GLU A 103 -11.05 46.26 8.36
C GLU A 103 -9.84 46.43 9.31
N HIS A 104 -8.86 47.22 8.88
CA HIS A 104 -7.79 47.66 9.76
C HIS A 104 -8.29 48.71 10.76
N PRO A 105 -7.97 48.66 12.06
CA PRO A 105 -8.51 49.59 13.07
C PRO A 105 -8.31 51.09 12.72
N LEU A 106 -7.17 51.43 12.11
CA LEU A 106 -6.81 52.79 11.79
C LEU A 106 -7.11 53.24 10.35
N ARG A 107 -7.44 52.28 9.45
CA ARG A 107 -7.66 52.56 8.01
C ARG A 107 -9.01 52.01 7.58
N ARG A 108 -10.04 52.62 8.14
CA ARG A 108 -11.45 52.24 7.91
C ARG A 108 -12.04 52.91 6.69
N LEU A 109 -12.97 52.23 6.05
CA LEU A 109 -13.78 52.81 4.97
C LEU A 109 -14.84 53.76 5.57
N ASP A 110 -14.58 55.06 5.53
CA ASP A 110 -15.36 56.11 6.20
C ASP A 110 -16.34 56.86 5.26
N ARG A 111 -16.17 56.71 3.94
CA ARG A 111 -17.03 57.34 2.91
C ARG A 111 -17.06 56.51 1.63
N PRO A 112 -18.20 56.59 0.86
CA PRO A 112 -18.30 55.93 -0.43
C PRO A 112 -17.22 56.41 -1.41
N GLY A 113 -16.72 55.51 -2.25
CA GLY A 113 -15.74 55.83 -3.30
C GLY A 113 -14.31 56.07 -2.80
N ARG A 114 -14.03 55.97 -1.50
CA ARG A 114 -12.67 55.94 -0.99
C ARG A 114 -12.07 54.53 -1.12
N GLU A 115 -10.88 54.42 -1.68
CA GLU A 115 -10.10 53.21 -1.65
C GLU A 115 -9.33 53.12 -0.34
N VAL A 116 -9.35 51.95 0.26
CA VAL A 116 -8.58 51.63 1.47
C VAL A 116 -7.76 50.34 1.26
N GLU A 117 -6.67 50.23 1.98
CA GLU A 117 -5.82 49.07 1.92
C GLU A 117 -6.57 47.84 2.50
N PRO A 118 -6.63 46.70 1.77
CA PRO A 118 -7.23 45.48 2.28
C PRO A 118 -6.52 44.96 3.52
N ALA A 119 -7.24 44.44 4.48
CA ALA A 119 -6.68 43.91 5.70
C ALA A 119 -7.15 42.45 5.97
N SER A 120 -6.22 41.55 6.08
CA SER A 120 -6.44 40.12 6.47
C SER A 120 -5.23 39.62 7.21
N LEU A 121 -5.39 38.48 7.91
CA LEU A 121 -4.29 37.72 8.53
C LEU A 121 -3.82 36.58 7.63
N GLY A 122 -4.54 36.28 6.57
CA GLY A 122 -4.28 35.15 5.67
C GLY A 122 -3.23 35.44 4.61
N ALA A 123 -2.81 34.36 3.95
CA ALA A 123 -1.83 34.42 2.86
C ALA A 123 -2.37 35.24 1.67
N ILE A 124 -1.48 36.01 1.06
CA ILE A 124 -1.72 36.71 -0.21
C ILE A 124 -1.51 35.67 -1.31
N ASP A 125 -2.49 35.52 -2.19
CA ASP A 125 -2.42 34.56 -3.29
C ASP A 125 -1.23 34.83 -4.22
N LEU A 126 -0.60 33.77 -4.71
CA LEU A 126 0.57 33.83 -5.58
C LEU A 126 0.26 34.55 -6.91
N SER A 127 -0.93 34.34 -7.44
CA SER A 127 -1.38 34.89 -8.73
C SER A 127 -1.81 36.36 -8.68
N TRP A 128 -1.92 36.96 -7.50
CA TRP A 128 -2.37 38.36 -7.41
C TRP A 128 -1.31 39.36 -7.92
N PRO A 129 -1.73 40.42 -8.60
CA PRO A 129 -0.83 41.40 -9.19
C PRO A 129 0.21 41.96 -8.23
N ARG A 130 -0.18 42.24 -6.98
CA ARG A 130 0.72 42.75 -5.92
C ARG A 130 1.84 41.77 -5.54
N ARG A 131 1.70 40.47 -5.85
CA ARG A 131 2.75 39.46 -5.67
C ARG A 131 3.43 39.15 -7.00
N MET A 132 2.66 38.97 -8.07
CA MET A 132 3.20 38.70 -9.40
C MET A 132 4.16 39.77 -9.91
N CYS A 133 3.99 41.05 -9.53
CA CYS A 133 4.92 42.09 -9.92
C CYS A 133 6.35 41.89 -9.38
N LEU A 134 6.55 41.01 -8.39
CA LEU A 134 7.84 40.73 -7.79
C LEU A 134 8.62 39.64 -8.56
N ILE A 135 8.00 38.90 -9.48
CA ILE A 135 8.65 37.81 -10.21
C ILE A 135 9.75 38.29 -11.17
N GLY A 136 9.83 39.57 -11.44
CA GLY A 136 10.71 40.18 -12.43
C GLY A 136 10.08 40.31 -13.82
N ARG A 137 10.80 40.96 -14.74
CA ARG A 137 10.30 41.27 -16.09
C ARG A 137 11.27 40.86 -17.21
N HIS A 138 12.52 40.60 -16.91
CA HIS A 138 13.55 40.29 -17.88
C HIS A 138 13.54 38.81 -18.31
N TYR A 139 12.40 38.35 -18.84
CA TYR A 139 12.23 37.00 -19.41
C TYR A 139 12.42 37.05 -20.94
N ASP A 140 13.57 37.56 -21.37
CA ASP A 140 13.96 37.78 -22.76
C ASP A 140 14.74 36.60 -23.37
N THR A 141 15.39 36.84 -24.52
CA THR A 141 16.23 35.84 -25.19
C THR A 141 17.43 35.43 -24.34
N HIS A 142 18.05 36.42 -23.63
CA HIS A 142 19.17 36.12 -22.75
C HIS A 142 18.77 35.19 -21.61
N TRP A 143 17.65 35.48 -20.95
CA TRP A 143 17.10 34.59 -19.91
C TRP A 143 16.81 33.20 -20.45
N ARG A 144 16.16 33.08 -21.63
CA ARG A 144 15.79 31.80 -22.23
C ARG A 144 17.01 30.93 -22.53
N GLU A 145 18.11 31.54 -23.00
CA GLU A 145 19.33 30.82 -23.41
C GLU A 145 20.25 30.48 -22.24
N ASN A 146 20.30 31.32 -21.18
CA ASN A 146 21.29 31.23 -20.11
C ASN A 146 20.73 30.95 -18.73
N LEU A 147 19.50 31.38 -18.43
CA LEU A 147 18.92 31.32 -17.09
C LEU A 147 17.73 30.33 -16.97
N PHE A 148 17.07 30.02 -18.09
CA PHE A 148 15.95 29.08 -18.10
C PHE A 148 16.39 27.67 -17.63
N PRO A 149 15.62 27.02 -16.74
CA PRO A 149 14.29 27.36 -16.20
C PRO A 149 14.29 28.19 -14.90
N GLY A 150 15.38 28.88 -14.58
CA GLY A 150 15.49 29.73 -13.40
C GLY A 150 14.64 31.01 -13.47
N PHE A 151 14.69 31.81 -12.41
CA PHE A 151 14.04 33.11 -12.37
C PHE A 151 14.90 34.16 -13.09
N SER A 152 14.23 35.28 -13.50
CA SER A 152 14.90 36.44 -14.03
C SER A 152 15.82 37.12 -13.00
N GLU A 153 16.88 37.79 -13.45
CA GLU A 153 17.85 38.47 -12.58
C GLU A 153 17.25 39.59 -11.74
N ASP A 154 16.17 40.22 -12.21
CA ASP A 154 15.45 41.30 -11.53
C ASP A 154 14.33 40.82 -10.60
N MET A 155 14.27 39.49 -10.31
CA MET A 155 13.30 38.94 -9.39
C MET A 155 13.50 39.45 -7.96
N ASP A 156 12.44 39.94 -7.35
CA ASP A 156 12.41 40.23 -5.92
C ASP A 156 11.99 38.99 -5.12
N TRP A 157 12.91 38.45 -4.33
CA TRP A 157 12.71 37.21 -3.57
C TRP A 157 11.61 37.29 -2.50
N ARG A 158 11.15 38.52 -2.13
CA ARG A 158 9.93 38.70 -1.30
C ARG A 158 8.67 38.10 -1.92
N PHE A 159 8.74 37.75 -3.20
CA PHE A 159 7.71 36.96 -3.88
C PHE A 159 7.31 35.69 -3.10
N PHE A 160 8.24 35.05 -2.42
CA PHE A 160 7.99 33.81 -1.64
C PHE A 160 7.41 34.07 -0.24
N ASN A 161 7.36 35.30 0.23
CA ASN A 161 6.65 35.65 1.44
C ASN A 161 5.15 35.78 1.17
N ALA A 162 4.36 34.95 1.85
CA ALA A 162 2.90 34.91 1.64
C ALA A 162 2.12 35.86 2.57
N ALA A 163 2.68 36.18 3.72
CA ALA A 163 2.02 37.04 4.69
C ALA A 163 1.98 38.50 4.22
N PRO A 164 1.00 39.31 4.67
CA PRO A 164 1.05 40.78 4.56
C PRO A 164 2.36 41.35 5.14
N PRO A 165 2.87 42.48 4.62
CA PRO A 165 4.14 43.06 5.07
C PRO A 165 4.24 43.28 6.59
N GLU A 166 3.11 43.64 7.22
CA GLU A 166 3.02 43.89 8.67
C GLU A 166 3.11 42.62 9.55
N GLN A 167 3.07 41.44 8.93
CA GLN A 167 3.23 40.11 9.58
C GLN A 167 4.61 39.51 9.31
N ARG A 168 5.56 40.29 8.86
CA ARG A 168 6.91 39.85 8.53
C ARG A 168 7.94 40.51 9.45
N TRP A 169 8.96 39.78 9.84
CA TRP A 169 10.12 40.35 10.51
C TRP A 169 11.11 40.87 9.47
N ALA A 170 11.31 42.17 9.44
CA ALA A 170 12.23 42.79 8.48
C ALA A 170 13.72 42.52 8.81
N ASP A 171 14.03 42.18 10.07
CA ASP A 171 15.37 42.04 10.63
C ASP A 171 15.85 40.59 10.73
N ARG A 172 15.00 39.60 10.41
CA ARG A 172 15.36 38.21 10.54
C ARG A 172 14.62 37.31 9.53
N ASP A 173 15.25 36.19 9.22
CA ASP A 173 14.75 35.19 8.28
C ASP A 173 14.26 33.88 8.95
N SER A 174 14.31 33.82 10.29
CA SER A 174 13.84 32.68 11.08
C SER A 174 13.13 33.15 12.35
N ILE A 175 12.18 32.33 12.82
CA ILE A 175 11.44 32.52 14.06
C ILE A 175 12.13 31.67 15.12
N PRO A 176 12.62 32.25 16.23
CA PRO A 176 13.21 31.48 17.31
C PRO A 176 12.24 30.53 17.97
N GLY A 177 12.72 29.38 18.45
CA GLY A 177 11.98 28.52 19.37
C GLY A 177 11.55 29.28 20.63
N GLY A 178 10.53 28.81 21.32
CA GLY A 178 10.00 29.45 22.52
C GLY A 178 9.35 30.82 22.28
N THR A 179 9.20 31.31 21.04
CA THR A 179 8.58 32.61 20.73
C THR A 179 7.15 32.64 21.29
N PRO A 180 6.82 33.61 22.20
CA PRO A 180 5.49 33.70 22.77
C PRO A 180 4.48 34.18 21.75
N TYR A 181 3.24 33.70 21.89
CA TYR A 181 2.11 34.19 21.09
C TYR A 181 0.86 34.40 21.94
N GLU A 182 0.03 35.31 21.48
CA GLU A 182 -1.29 35.59 22.05
C GLU A 182 -2.29 35.81 20.92
N VAL A 183 -3.48 35.19 21.06
CA VAL A 183 -4.57 35.29 20.08
C VAL A 183 -5.86 35.67 20.80
N TRP A 184 -6.54 36.71 20.33
CA TRP A 184 -7.76 37.21 20.93
C TRP A 184 -8.97 37.05 20.01
N ASN A 185 -10.06 36.53 20.57
CA ASN A 185 -11.40 36.40 19.94
C ASN A 185 -11.44 35.60 18.63
N MET A 186 -10.48 34.68 18.44
CA MET A 186 -10.40 33.83 17.26
C MET A 186 -10.68 32.34 17.57
N HIS A 187 -11.15 32.00 18.78
CA HIS A 187 -11.55 30.66 19.18
C HIS A 187 -13.02 30.65 19.65
N PRO A 188 -13.83 29.61 19.33
CA PRO A 188 -15.25 29.58 19.63
C PRO A 188 -15.58 29.67 21.12
N THR A 189 -14.72 29.18 22.02
CA THR A 189 -14.97 29.17 23.47
C THR A 189 -13.96 29.94 24.29
N LEU A 190 -12.74 30.15 23.79
CA LEU A 190 -11.67 30.84 24.52
C LEU A 190 -11.52 32.28 24.01
N PRO A 191 -11.73 33.31 24.86
CA PRO A 191 -11.55 34.71 24.46
C PRO A 191 -10.09 35.03 24.14
N VAL A 192 -9.16 34.36 24.82
CA VAL A 192 -7.71 34.53 24.62
C VAL A 192 -7.02 33.17 24.68
N GLN A 193 -6.18 32.93 23.71
CA GLN A 193 -5.25 31.80 23.71
C GLN A 193 -3.83 32.34 23.85
N ARG A 194 -3.04 31.74 24.74
CA ARG A 194 -1.64 32.10 24.99
C ARG A 194 -0.78 30.86 24.98
N GLY A 195 0.41 30.98 24.42
CA GLY A 195 1.39 29.90 24.40
C GLY A 195 2.76 30.35 23.94
N GLN A 196 3.61 29.37 23.76
CA GLN A 196 4.93 29.56 23.15
C GLN A 196 5.05 28.57 22.01
N LEU A 197 5.73 28.95 20.94
CA LEU A 197 6.08 28.03 19.87
C LEU A 197 7.06 26.98 20.41
N PRO A 198 6.98 25.73 19.99
CA PRO A 198 7.91 24.69 20.45
C PRO A 198 9.37 25.07 20.20
N ASP A 199 10.22 24.64 21.09
CA ASP A 199 11.67 24.83 20.98
C ASP A 199 12.29 23.65 20.24
N TRP A 200 11.98 23.55 18.94
CA TRP A 200 12.39 22.45 18.11
C TRP A 200 13.39 22.88 17.04
N ARG A 201 14.41 22.04 16.86
CA ARG A 201 15.37 22.11 15.77
C ARG A 201 14.94 21.14 14.68
N ALA A 202 14.41 21.65 13.58
CA ALA A 202 14.18 20.82 12.40
C ALA A 202 15.51 20.53 11.69
N ARG A 203 15.68 19.28 11.30
CA ARG A 203 16.81 18.82 10.51
C ARG A 203 16.27 18.12 9.26
N ALA A 204 16.97 18.22 8.17
CA ALA A 204 16.65 17.47 6.95
C ALA A 204 17.95 16.97 6.33
N PHE A 205 17.89 15.81 5.72
CA PHE A 205 19.02 15.16 5.11
C PHE A 205 18.64 14.72 3.71
N ILE A 206 19.58 14.82 2.77
CA ILE A 206 19.42 14.26 1.43
C ILE A 206 20.49 13.21 1.17
N ALA A 207 20.09 12.13 0.55
CA ALA A 207 20.99 11.13 0.02
C ALA A 207 21.08 11.30 -1.50
N ARG A 208 22.29 11.32 -2.05
CA ARG A 208 22.52 11.59 -3.48
C ARG A 208 23.36 10.51 -4.13
N LYS A 209 23.06 10.21 -5.40
CA LYS A 209 23.87 9.38 -6.28
C LYS A 209 24.76 10.27 -7.16
N THR A 210 25.94 9.80 -7.52
CA THR A 210 26.86 10.53 -8.42
C THR A 210 26.75 10.07 -9.87
N ALA A 211 26.22 8.87 -10.12
CA ALA A 211 26.07 8.33 -11.46
C ALA A 211 24.63 7.88 -11.73
N PRO A 212 24.12 8.06 -12.96
CA PRO A 212 22.83 7.51 -13.40
C PRO A 212 22.81 5.97 -13.24
N GLY A 213 21.67 5.43 -12.77
CA GLY A 213 21.51 4.00 -12.56
C GLY A 213 22.08 3.43 -11.25
N GLN A 214 22.78 4.24 -10.46
CA GLN A 214 23.29 3.86 -9.15
C GLN A 214 22.13 3.78 -8.14
N ARG A 215 22.02 2.68 -7.40
CA ARG A 215 20.94 2.49 -6.40
C ARG A 215 21.34 2.94 -5.00
N GLU A 216 22.63 2.81 -4.66
CA GLU A 216 23.13 3.20 -3.33
C GLU A 216 23.59 4.66 -3.34
N PRO A 217 23.22 5.47 -2.34
CA PRO A 217 23.66 6.85 -2.23
C PRO A 217 25.16 6.90 -1.88
N GLU A 218 25.92 7.73 -2.57
CA GLU A 218 27.33 7.98 -2.25
C GLU A 218 27.52 9.15 -1.27
N HIS A 219 26.59 10.07 -1.28
CA HIS A 219 26.62 11.26 -0.44
C HIS A 219 25.37 11.34 0.43
N PHE A 220 25.59 11.68 1.69
CA PHE A 220 24.52 11.97 2.64
C PHE A 220 24.81 13.28 3.33
N ASP A 221 24.04 14.30 3.00
CA ASP A 221 24.30 15.68 3.41
C ASP A 221 23.13 16.24 4.22
N GLU A 222 23.45 17.08 5.20
CA GLU A 222 22.46 17.84 5.95
C GLU A 222 22.07 19.11 5.21
N VAL A 223 20.76 19.35 5.10
CA VAL A 223 20.16 20.57 4.56
C VAL A 223 19.97 21.56 5.71
N PRO A 224 20.59 22.74 5.68
CA PRO A 224 20.36 23.76 6.71
C PRO A 224 18.90 24.19 6.74
N MET A 225 18.22 23.99 7.86
CA MET A 225 16.79 24.29 8.01
C MET A 225 16.58 25.57 8.84
N ARG A 226 15.58 26.39 8.47
CA ARG A 226 15.16 27.60 9.17
C ARG A 226 13.65 27.59 9.39
N HIS A 227 13.20 27.92 10.59
CA HIS A 227 11.78 28.12 10.88
C HIS A 227 11.32 29.45 10.30
N THR A 228 10.73 29.45 9.12
CA THR A 228 10.44 30.67 8.37
C THR A 228 9.01 31.16 8.53
N THR A 229 8.06 30.28 8.88
CA THR A 229 6.65 30.65 8.96
C THR A 229 5.93 29.90 10.10
N ALA A 230 5.20 30.65 10.91
CA ALA A 230 4.25 30.11 11.85
C ALA A 230 2.82 30.39 11.34
N TRP A 231 2.03 29.35 11.05
CA TRP A 231 0.67 29.50 10.55
C TRP A 231 -0.34 29.06 11.60
N PHE A 232 -1.06 30.01 12.14
CA PHE A 232 -2.01 29.79 13.23
C PHE A 232 -3.40 29.43 12.72
N PHE A 233 -4.01 28.43 13.36
CA PHE A 233 -5.42 28.03 13.18
C PHE A 233 -6.12 28.10 14.54
N PRO A 234 -6.41 29.32 15.05
CA PRO A 234 -6.85 29.50 16.43
C PRO A 234 -8.16 28.78 16.75
N HIS A 235 -9.06 28.66 15.79
CA HIS A 235 -10.35 27.96 15.92
C HIS A 235 -10.21 26.45 16.14
N LEU A 236 -9.05 25.88 15.77
CA LEU A 236 -8.67 24.48 16.00
C LEU A 236 -7.68 24.32 17.15
N ALA A 237 -7.24 25.42 17.78
CA ALA A 237 -6.16 25.46 18.75
C ALA A 237 -4.86 24.81 18.22
N GLN A 238 -4.55 25.02 16.93
CA GLN A 238 -3.39 24.46 16.22
C GLN A 238 -2.50 25.54 15.63
N VAL A 239 -1.21 25.23 15.49
CA VAL A 239 -0.25 26.01 14.74
C VAL A 239 0.58 25.08 13.85
N ALA A 240 0.75 25.44 12.58
CA ALA A 240 1.66 24.76 11.66
C ALA A 240 3.00 25.53 11.64
N LEU A 241 4.08 24.83 11.94
CA LEU A 241 5.43 25.37 11.86
C LEU A 241 6.03 24.95 10.51
N ILE A 242 6.48 25.90 9.71
CA ILE A 242 7.02 25.66 8.39
C ILE A 242 8.51 25.97 8.40
N TYR A 243 9.30 24.94 8.16
CA TYR A 243 10.74 25.02 8.04
C TYR A 243 11.13 24.98 6.56
N HIS A 244 12.06 25.81 6.15
CA HIS A 244 12.64 25.79 4.81
C HIS A 244 14.14 25.55 4.91
N GLY A 245 14.63 24.73 4.00
CA GLY A 245 16.05 24.51 3.79
C GLY A 245 16.36 24.52 2.29
N GLU A 246 17.61 24.80 1.97
CA GLU A 246 18.09 24.74 0.59
C GLU A 246 19.49 24.09 0.55
N ILE A 247 19.71 23.30 -0.48
CA ILE A 247 21.02 22.69 -0.75
C ILE A 247 21.22 22.60 -2.27
N GLY A 248 22.45 22.72 -2.71
CA GLY A 248 22.80 22.53 -4.13
C GLY A 248 22.67 21.07 -4.54
N ILE A 249 22.04 20.83 -5.66
CA ILE A 249 21.90 19.52 -6.31
C ILE A 249 22.53 19.58 -7.69
N ALA A 250 22.90 18.42 -8.25
CA ALA A 250 23.55 18.35 -9.55
C ALA A 250 22.55 18.49 -10.71
N GLU A 251 21.37 17.85 -10.56
CA GLU A 251 20.34 17.81 -11.58
C GLU A 251 19.19 18.78 -11.30
N ASP A 252 18.67 19.43 -12.33
CA ASP A 252 17.62 20.46 -12.20
C ASP A 252 16.24 19.91 -11.85
N ASP A 253 16.02 18.61 -12.01
CA ASP A 253 14.81 17.86 -11.65
C ASP A 253 15.01 16.98 -10.41
N ALA A 254 16.17 17.13 -9.71
CA ALA A 254 16.53 16.38 -8.51
C ALA A 254 16.66 14.86 -8.70
N ASP A 255 16.95 14.38 -9.91
CA ASP A 255 17.18 12.94 -10.17
C ASP A 255 18.40 12.39 -9.41
N ASP A 256 19.36 13.23 -9.10
CA ASP A 256 20.51 12.87 -8.24
C ASP A 256 20.13 12.66 -6.77
N VAL A 257 18.95 13.13 -6.31
CA VAL A 257 18.47 12.95 -4.94
C VAL A 257 17.67 11.66 -4.83
N THR A 258 18.21 10.67 -4.17
CA THR A 258 17.58 9.36 -3.98
C THR A 258 16.60 9.32 -2.81
N HIS A 259 16.92 10.02 -1.72
CA HIS A 259 16.12 10.04 -0.50
C HIS A 259 16.14 11.41 0.16
N VAL A 260 15.04 11.77 0.79
CA VAL A 260 14.92 12.94 1.68
C VAL A 260 14.40 12.44 3.03
N MET A 261 15.12 12.76 4.10
CA MET A 261 14.76 12.34 5.45
C MET A 261 14.67 13.55 6.37
N PRO A 262 13.46 13.97 6.80
CA PRO A 262 13.30 15.02 7.82
C PRO A 262 13.40 14.41 9.24
N ALA A 263 13.84 15.24 10.19
CA ALA A 263 13.86 14.92 11.60
C ALA A 263 13.62 16.18 12.44
N ILE A 264 13.24 16.00 13.70
CA ILE A 264 13.11 17.07 14.69
C ILE A 264 13.86 16.66 15.94
N GLU A 265 14.61 17.59 16.50
CA GLU A 265 15.29 17.46 17.81
C GLU A 265 14.79 18.57 18.74
N ALA A 266 14.82 18.34 20.05
CA ALA A 266 14.69 19.44 21.00
C ALA A 266 15.92 20.36 20.90
N GLU A 267 15.73 21.67 20.85
CA GLU A 267 16.84 22.62 20.65
C GLU A 267 17.82 22.63 21.85
N GLY A 268 17.31 22.31 23.04
CA GLY A 268 18.10 22.16 24.26
C GLY A 268 19.01 20.91 24.28
N ASP A 269 18.75 19.92 23.43
CA ASP A 269 19.55 18.71 23.36
C ASP A 269 20.78 18.89 22.42
N PRO A 270 21.89 18.20 22.72
CA PRO A 270 23.02 18.19 21.80
C PRO A 270 22.62 17.56 20.46
N PRO A 271 22.98 18.16 19.32
CA PRO A 271 22.59 17.65 18.01
C PRO A 271 23.16 16.25 17.77
N ARG A 272 22.31 15.33 17.33
CA ARG A 272 22.73 13.96 16.98
C ARG A 272 23.70 14.01 15.78
N PRO A 273 24.72 13.14 15.72
CA PRO A 273 25.67 13.14 14.61
C PRO A 273 25.01 12.68 13.30
N LEU A 274 25.55 13.13 12.17
CA LEU A 274 25.11 12.76 10.82
C LEU A 274 25.04 11.22 10.63
N ALA A 275 26.02 10.51 11.17
CA ALA A 275 26.10 9.04 11.10
C ALA A 275 24.88 8.34 11.76
N HIS A 276 24.26 8.94 12.78
CA HIS A 276 23.03 8.42 13.39
C HIS A 276 21.88 8.35 12.36
N TYR A 277 21.68 9.44 11.65
CA TYR A 277 20.62 9.54 10.64
C TYR A 277 20.90 8.69 9.41
N PHE A 278 22.17 8.59 9.01
CA PHE A 278 22.54 7.70 7.92
C PHE A 278 22.27 6.22 8.24
N ALA A 279 22.55 5.79 9.46
CA ALA A 279 22.25 4.42 9.90
C ALA A 279 20.74 4.14 9.93
N ILE A 280 19.90 5.13 10.27
CA ILE A 280 18.44 5.01 10.19
C ILE A 280 18.01 4.86 8.74
N LEU A 281 18.53 5.68 7.83
CA LEU A 281 18.23 5.58 6.40
C LEU A 281 18.57 4.20 5.86
N GLN A 282 19.77 3.69 6.14
CA GLN A 282 20.20 2.36 5.69
C GLN A 282 19.27 1.24 6.19
N ARG A 283 18.83 1.30 7.46
CA ARG A 283 17.86 0.32 7.99
C ARG A 283 16.51 0.39 7.28
N ARG A 284 16.00 1.60 7.05
CA ARG A 284 14.70 1.81 6.39
C ARG A 284 14.71 1.44 4.91
N CYS A 285 15.86 1.55 4.25
CA CYS A 285 16.05 1.18 2.85
C CYS A 285 16.46 -0.28 2.65
N HIS A 286 16.64 -1.07 3.71
CA HIS A 286 17.03 -2.47 3.57
C HIS A 286 15.92 -3.27 2.86
N PRO A 287 16.22 -4.02 1.78
CA PRO A 287 15.21 -4.66 0.92
C PRO A 287 14.25 -5.59 1.67
N GLU A 288 14.77 -6.38 2.63
CA GLU A 288 13.97 -7.40 3.33
C GLU A 288 13.31 -6.88 4.61
N THR A 289 13.95 -5.96 5.32
CA THR A 289 13.51 -5.56 6.68
C THR A 289 13.11 -4.10 6.79
N GLY A 290 13.37 -3.29 5.77
CA GLY A 290 13.16 -1.84 5.82
C GLY A 290 11.73 -1.43 6.15
N ALA A 291 10.75 -2.16 5.63
CA ALA A 291 9.33 -1.90 5.90
C ALA A 291 8.98 -1.96 7.40
N LEU A 292 9.68 -2.78 8.18
CA LEU A 292 9.47 -2.90 9.63
C LEU A 292 9.93 -1.66 10.41
N TYR A 293 10.90 -0.90 9.85
CA TYR A 293 11.47 0.29 10.47
C TYR A 293 10.86 1.58 9.93
N ALA A 294 10.09 1.51 8.85
CA ALA A 294 9.53 2.70 8.18
C ALA A 294 8.63 3.54 9.08
N ALA A 295 7.93 2.93 10.03
CA ALA A 295 6.99 3.57 10.95
C ALA A 295 7.60 3.90 12.33
N ARG A 296 8.91 3.82 12.50
CA ARG A 296 9.58 4.17 13.78
C ARG A 296 9.88 5.66 13.85
N ASP A 297 8.88 6.43 14.24
CA ASP A 297 9.01 7.90 14.34
C ASP A 297 9.85 8.33 15.54
N ASP A 298 9.95 7.53 16.60
CA ASP A 298 10.75 7.77 17.80
C ASP A 298 12.26 7.92 17.51
N GLU A 299 12.73 7.40 16.38
CA GLU A 299 14.10 7.57 15.93
C GLU A 299 14.38 8.97 15.34
N LEU A 300 13.35 9.65 14.82
CA LEU A 300 13.46 10.91 14.10
C LEU A 300 12.82 12.09 14.83
N LEU A 301 11.92 11.84 15.78
CA LEU A 301 11.13 12.85 16.48
C LEU A 301 11.33 12.73 17.99
N PRO A 302 11.27 13.84 18.73
CA PRO A 302 11.18 13.80 20.19
C PRO A 302 9.78 13.30 20.61
N ALA A 303 9.67 12.69 21.79
CA ALA A 303 8.41 12.07 22.26
C ALA A 303 7.22 13.04 22.26
N GLU A 304 7.46 14.32 22.54
CA GLU A 304 6.44 15.37 22.57
C GLU A 304 5.89 15.73 21.18
N ALA A 305 6.64 15.40 20.11
CA ALA A 305 6.23 15.63 18.73
C ALA A 305 5.48 14.43 18.14
N ILE A 306 5.53 13.28 18.81
CA ILE A 306 4.81 12.08 18.39
C ILE A 306 3.39 12.17 18.96
N GLY A 307 2.42 12.23 18.07
CA GLY A 307 1.02 12.34 18.47
C GLY A 307 0.44 11.01 18.99
N PRO A 308 -0.61 11.05 19.81
CA PRO A 308 -1.28 9.86 20.34
C PRO A 308 -2.17 9.14 19.30
N TRP A 309 -2.25 9.65 18.10
CA TRP A 309 -3.20 9.26 17.06
C TRP A 309 -3.02 7.84 16.50
N LEU A 310 -1.92 7.14 16.83
CA LEU A 310 -1.71 5.73 16.46
C LEU A 310 -2.02 4.76 17.62
N ASP A 311 -2.18 5.25 18.84
CA ASP A 311 -2.45 4.44 20.05
C ASP A 311 -3.92 4.41 20.47
N THR A 312 -4.84 4.81 19.59
CA THR A 312 -6.28 4.80 19.87
C THR A 312 -6.95 3.43 19.74
N LEU A 313 -6.18 2.35 19.62
CA LEU A 313 -6.73 1.02 19.86
C LEU A 313 -7.12 0.95 21.33
N GLU A 314 -8.43 1.04 21.62
CA GLU A 314 -8.99 0.79 22.95
C GLU A 314 -8.36 -0.48 23.51
N ASP A 315 -7.88 -0.42 24.76
CA ASP A 315 -7.31 -1.60 25.42
C ASP A 315 -8.39 -2.68 25.46
N ASP A 316 -8.23 -3.72 24.64
CA ASP A 316 -9.14 -4.89 24.60
C ASP A 316 -9.29 -5.56 25.97
N GLU A 317 -8.38 -5.27 26.91
CA GLU A 317 -8.45 -5.73 28.30
C GLU A 317 -9.70 -5.20 29.05
N GLU A 318 -10.26 -4.07 28.65
CA GLU A 318 -11.48 -3.49 29.22
C GLU A 318 -12.74 -3.80 28.41
N SER A 319 -12.64 -4.51 27.29
CA SER A 319 -13.82 -4.83 26.49
C SER A 319 -14.84 -5.63 27.33
N ALA A 320 -16.13 -5.28 27.17
CA ALA A 320 -17.21 -5.95 27.89
C ALA A 320 -17.20 -7.47 27.66
N LEU A 321 -16.73 -7.92 26.48
CA LEU A 321 -16.60 -9.33 26.13
C LEU A 321 -15.54 -10.03 26.99
N VAL A 322 -14.35 -9.45 27.11
CA VAL A 322 -13.24 -10.01 27.91
C VAL A 322 -13.62 -10.05 29.39
N ARG A 323 -14.23 -8.99 29.91
CA ARG A 323 -14.73 -8.92 31.30
C ARG A 323 -15.76 -10.00 31.59
N ASN A 324 -16.76 -10.16 30.70
CA ASN A 324 -17.80 -11.19 30.85
C ASN A 324 -17.20 -12.63 30.73
N MET A 325 -16.23 -12.85 29.87
CA MET A 325 -15.54 -14.14 29.77
C MET A 325 -14.74 -14.48 31.03
N ARG A 326 -14.05 -13.50 31.62
CA ARG A 326 -13.30 -13.64 32.89
C ARG A 326 -14.24 -13.96 34.03
N GLU A 327 -15.30 -13.18 34.22
CA GLU A 327 -16.32 -13.40 35.28
C GLU A 327 -17.00 -14.78 35.15
N ARG A 328 -17.31 -15.20 33.93
CA ARG A 328 -17.92 -16.49 33.65
C ARG A 328 -16.94 -17.65 33.95
N GLY A 329 -15.66 -17.49 33.61
CA GLY A 329 -14.62 -18.43 33.96
C GLY A 329 -14.41 -18.58 35.47
N ASP A 330 -14.45 -17.47 36.20
CA ASP A 330 -14.30 -17.47 37.66
C ASP A 330 -15.50 -18.10 38.39
N ARG A 331 -16.73 -17.84 37.94
CA ARG A 331 -17.94 -18.51 38.44
C ARG A 331 -17.88 -20.00 38.18
N LEU A 332 -17.50 -20.43 36.99
CA LEU A 332 -17.40 -21.85 36.69
C LEU A 332 -16.35 -22.56 37.57
N ARG A 333 -15.23 -21.88 37.83
CA ARG A 333 -14.17 -22.39 38.69
C ARG A 333 -14.65 -22.53 40.16
N GLN A 334 -15.37 -21.53 40.67
CA GLN A 334 -15.97 -21.56 42.04
C GLN A 334 -16.95 -22.73 42.16
N ASP A 335 -17.83 -22.92 41.17
CA ASP A 335 -18.78 -24.03 41.14
C ASP A 335 -18.09 -25.39 41.10
N MET A 336 -17.03 -25.52 40.33
CA MET A 336 -16.23 -26.76 40.25
C MET A 336 -15.52 -27.04 41.58
N MET A 337 -14.95 -26.04 42.23
CA MET A 337 -14.31 -26.17 43.53
C MET A 337 -15.32 -26.54 44.63
N GLN A 338 -16.53 -26.00 44.59
CA GLN A 338 -17.59 -26.32 45.54
C GLN A 338 -18.06 -27.78 45.35
N LYS A 339 -18.32 -28.19 44.12
CA LYS A 339 -18.70 -29.59 43.79
C LYS A 339 -17.62 -30.60 44.18
N ALA A 340 -16.33 -30.27 44.00
CA ALA A 340 -15.24 -31.14 44.41
C ALA A 340 -15.18 -31.29 45.95
N ARG A 341 -15.44 -30.23 46.73
CA ARG A 341 -15.57 -30.27 48.21
C ARG A 341 -16.74 -31.13 48.63
N GLU A 342 -17.90 -30.95 48.02
CA GLU A 342 -19.12 -31.71 48.30
C GLU A 342 -18.94 -33.21 47.99
N ALA A 343 -18.12 -33.55 46.96
CA ALA A 343 -17.78 -34.88 46.58
C ALA A 343 -16.64 -35.51 47.41
N GLY A 344 -16.11 -34.78 48.44
CA GLY A 344 -15.02 -35.28 49.28
C GLY A 344 -13.64 -35.28 48.66
N HIS A 345 -13.43 -34.64 47.53
CA HIS A 345 -12.13 -34.50 46.87
C HIS A 345 -11.36 -33.30 47.38
N ASP A 346 -10.06 -33.42 47.57
CA ASP A 346 -9.20 -32.28 47.93
C ASP A 346 -9.12 -31.28 46.76
N PRO A 347 -9.62 -30.04 46.90
CA PRO A 347 -9.56 -29.02 45.85
C PRO A 347 -8.15 -28.65 45.41
N ARG A 348 -7.11 -28.96 46.21
CA ARG A 348 -5.68 -28.75 45.85
C ARG A 348 -5.17 -29.70 44.78
N LEU A 349 -5.89 -30.80 44.52
CA LEU A 349 -5.60 -31.69 43.37
C LEU A 349 -6.03 -31.10 42.04
N LEU A 350 -6.92 -30.16 42.01
CA LEU A 350 -7.19 -29.34 40.84
C LEU A 350 -6.00 -28.38 40.70
N ARG A 351 -5.01 -28.74 39.89
CA ARG A 351 -3.86 -27.88 39.59
C ARG A 351 -4.32 -26.46 39.29
N GLU A 352 -3.83 -25.50 40.06
CA GLU A 352 -3.98 -24.10 39.72
C GLU A 352 -3.42 -23.92 38.31
N ARG A 353 -4.31 -23.68 37.36
CA ARG A 353 -3.88 -23.21 36.08
C ARG A 353 -3.23 -21.85 36.29
N PRO A 354 -2.01 -21.59 35.87
CA PRO A 354 -1.45 -20.25 35.96
C PRO A 354 -2.49 -19.28 35.43
N PRO A 355 -2.65 -18.10 36.04
CA PRO A 355 -3.58 -17.08 35.53
C PRO A 355 -3.29 -16.94 34.03
N PRO A 356 -4.33 -16.84 33.17
CA PRO A 356 -4.10 -16.60 31.76
C PRO A 356 -3.16 -15.40 31.68
N GLU A 357 -2.07 -15.58 30.94
CA GLU A 357 -1.17 -14.42 30.69
C GLU A 357 -2.06 -13.26 30.25
N PRO A 358 -1.88 -12.08 30.87
CA PRO A 358 -2.65 -10.92 30.46
C PRO A 358 -2.57 -10.82 28.93
N PHE A 359 -3.71 -10.59 28.29
CA PHE A 359 -3.76 -10.37 26.84
C PHE A 359 -2.66 -9.36 26.53
N ARG A 360 -1.63 -9.80 25.81
CA ARG A 360 -0.51 -8.92 25.47
C ARG A 360 -1.11 -7.83 24.60
N LYS A 361 -0.95 -6.59 25.02
CA LYS A 361 -1.28 -5.42 24.21
C LYS A 361 -0.70 -5.63 22.80
N ALA A 362 -1.50 -5.39 21.78
CA ALA A 362 -0.99 -5.43 20.42
C ALA A 362 0.24 -4.51 20.31
N PRO A 363 1.33 -4.94 19.67
CA PRO A 363 2.50 -4.10 19.54
C PRO A 363 2.14 -2.84 18.75
N THR A 364 2.67 -1.70 19.15
CA THR A 364 2.64 -0.50 18.34
C THR A 364 3.47 -0.71 17.07
N LEU A 365 3.30 0.14 16.05
CA LEU A 365 4.11 0.07 14.83
C LEU A 365 5.61 0.20 15.12
N ALA A 366 5.98 1.02 16.12
CA ALA A 366 7.35 1.19 16.54
C ALA A 366 7.94 -0.09 17.18
N GLU A 367 7.14 -0.86 17.91
CA GLU A 367 7.54 -2.11 18.58
C GLU A 367 7.48 -3.35 17.65
N LEU A 368 6.91 -3.20 16.45
CA LEU A 368 6.66 -4.31 15.53
C LEU A 368 7.93 -5.12 15.18
N PRO A 369 9.10 -4.52 14.89
CA PRO A 369 10.31 -5.29 14.58
C PRO A 369 10.76 -6.18 15.72
N GLU A 370 10.82 -5.66 16.93
CA GLU A 370 11.20 -6.42 18.13
C GLU A 370 10.16 -7.48 18.51
N PHE A 371 8.88 -7.19 18.26
CA PHE A 371 7.81 -8.16 18.49
C PHE A 371 7.91 -9.34 17.52
N ILE A 372 8.14 -9.11 16.23
CA ILE A 372 8.33 -10.15 15.23
C ILE A 372 9.55 -11.02 15.59
N GLU A 373 10.68 -10.43 15.94
CA GLU A 373 11.88 -11.18 16.29
C GLU A 373 11.68 -12.00 17.58
N ARG A 374 11.07 -11.41 18.61
CA ARG A 374 10.71 -12.16 19.84
C ARG A 374 9.76 -13.31 19.56
N THR A 375 8.77 -13.10 18.66
CA THR A 375 7.82 -14.15 18.27
C THR A 375 8.53 -15.25 17.50
N ARG A 376 9.46 -14.93 16.63
CA ARG A 376 10.29 -15.90 15.90
C ARG A 376 11.13 -16.76 16.85
N ILE A 377 11.84 -16.11 17.77
CA ILE A 377 12.66 -16.81 18.78
C ILE A 377 11.78 -17.71 19.66
N PHE A 378 10.64 -17.19 20.13
CA PHE A 378 9.69 -17.94 20.94
C PHE A 378 9.17 -19.18 20.18
N THR A 379 8.78 -19.01 18.91
CA THR A 379 8.28 -20.11 18.08
C THR A 379 9.37 -21.18 17.86
N GLN A 380 10.62 -20.78 17.64
CA GLN A 380 11.75 -21.70 17.51
C GLN A 380 12.00 -22.47 18.82
N ASP A 381 11.96 -21.77 19.97
CA ASP A 381 12.16 -22.40 21.29
C ASP A 381 11.02 -23.38 21.61
N GLN A 382 9.75 -23.01 21.30
CA GLN A 382 8.62 -23.93 21.46
C GLN A 382 8.74 -25.17 20.58
N ARG A 383 9.16 -25.04 19.33
CA ARG A 383 9.42 -26.19 18.44
C ARG A 383 10.51 -27.11 19.00
N ARG A 384 11.59 -26.53 19.50
CA ARG A 384 12.69 -27.29 20.14
C ARG A 384 12.23 -28.03 21.38
N ARG A 385 11.47 -27.36 22.27
CA ARG A 385 10.89 -27.98 23.49
C ARG A 385 9.94 -29.12 23.17
N LEU A 386 9.13 -29.00 22.12
CA LEU A 386 8.25 -30.08 21.65
C LEU A 386 9.04 -31.27 21.14
N GLU A 387 10.09 -31.03 20.37
CA GLU A 387 10.95 -32.11 19.86
C GLU A 387 11.74 -32.79 20.98
N ASP A 388 12.34 -32.03 21.90
CA ASP A 388 13.01 -32.54 23.07
C ASP A 388 12.07 -33.38 23.96
N GLY A 389 10.84 -32.87 24.18
CA GLY A 389 9.79 -33.57 24.92
C GLY A 389 9.37 -34.90 24.26
N ARG A 390 9.27 -34.86 22.90
CA ARG A 390 8.96 -36.06 22.11
C ARG A 390 10.06 -37.12 22.22
N GLN A 391 11.33 -36.74 22.11
CA GLN A 391 12.47 -37.62 22.24
C GLN A 391 12.56 -38.23 23.65
N GLU A 392 12.31 -37.42 24.68
CA GLU A 392 12.30 -37.92 26.07
C GLU A 392 11.17 -38.91 26.33
N LEU A 393 9.95 -38.63 25.81
CA LEU A 393 8.83 -39.56 25.88
C LEU A 393 9.12 -40.88 25.17
N GLN A 394 9.75 -40.86 24.00
CA GLN A 394 10.19 -42.05 23.30
C GLN A 394 11.26 -42.81 24.09
N ARG A 395 12.20 -42.09 24.72
CA ARG A 395 13.23 -42.69 25.59
C ARG A 395 12.64 -43.39 26.80
N LEU A 396 11.75 -42.72 27.52
CA LEU A 396 11.04 -43.25 28.69
C LEU A 396 10.14 -44.44 28.31
N GLY A 397 9.47 -44.38 27.16
CA GLY A 397 8.68 -45.47 26.61
C GLY A 397 9.52 -46.73 26.35
N ARG A 398 10.73 -46.60 25.81
CA ARG A 398 11.66 -47.73 25.61
C ARG A 398 12.21 -48.30 26.91
N LEU A 399 12.54 -47.45 27.90
CA LEU A 399 13.07 -47.85 29.18
C LEU A 399 12.05 -48.62 30.04
N ASN A 400 10.79 -48.18 30.02
CA ASN A 400 9.73 -48.72 30.90
C ASN A 400 8.85 -49.78 30.20
N ALA A 401 9.09 -50.09 28.94
CA ALA A 401 8.25 -51.00 28.14
C ALA A 401 8.07 -52.39 28.75
N VAL A 402 9.04 -52.89 29.50
CA VAL A 402 8.98 -54.22 30.15
C VAL A 402 8.21 -54.17 31.47
N GLU A 403 8.36 -53.11 32.26
CA GLU A 403 7.66 -53.00 33.57
C GLU A 403 6.21 -52.54 33.41
N SER A 404 5.92 -51.65 32.48
CA SER A 404 4.55 -51.22 32.22
C SER A 404 3.65 -52.29 31.64
N ARG A 405 4.20 -53.24 30.84
CA ARG A 405 3.44 -54.44 30.39
C ARG A 405 3.06 -55.36 31.54
N LYS A 406 3.86 -55.43 32.62
CA LYS A 406 3.54 -56.21 33.81
C LYS A 406 2.35 -55.67 34.61
N VAL A 407 2.05 -54.39 34.47
CA VAL A 407 0.96 -53.69 35.15
C VAL A 407 -0.24 -53.47 34.21
N GLY A 408 -0.22 -54.05 33.00
CA GLY A 408 -1.30 -53.93 31.99
C GLY A 408 -1.33 -52.60 31.26
N PHE A 409 -0.22 -51.84 31.28
CA PHE A 409 -0.12 -50.54 30.62
C PHE A 409 0.87 -50.59 29.46
N ASP A 410 0.44 -50.36 28.24
CA ASP A 410 1.33 -50.33 27.07
C ASP A 410 1.77 -48.89 26.78
N THR A 411 3.03 -48.58 27.12
CA THR A 411 3.65 -47.28 26.82
C THR A 411 3.81 -47.03 25.31
N GLY A 412 3.82 -48.11 24.52
CA GLY A 412 3.82 -48.02 23.06
C GLY A 412 2.49 -47.46 22.53
N GLU A 413 1.37 -47.90 23.15
CA GLU A 413 0.04 -47.35 22.84
C GLU A 413 -0.11 -45.89 23.26
N LEU A 414 0.53 -45.45 24.36
CA LEU A 414 0.52 -44.08 24.81
C LEU A 414 1.29 -43.18 23.82
N VAL A 415 2.49 -43.60 23.41
CA VAL A 415 3.30 -42.89 22.43
C VAL A 415 2.59 -42.85 21.07
N ALA A 416 2.01 -43.96 20.63
CA ALA A 416 1.18 -44.05 19.44
C ALA A 416 -0.11 -43.25 19.56
N GLY A 417 -0.65 -43.08 20.78
CA GLY A 417 -1.78 -42.23 21.09
C GLY A 417 -1.43 -40.73 20.93
N ILE A 418 -0.23 -40.33 21.35
CA ILE A 418 0.29 -38.97 21.17
C ILE A 418 0.60 -38.71 19.69
N ASP A 419 1.14 -39.65 18.96
CA ASP A 419 1.31 -39.55 17.52
C ASP A 419 -0.03 -39.49 16.76
N ARG A 420 -1.10 -40.11 17.27
CA ARG A 420 -2.47 -39.97 16.76
C ARG A 420 -3.13 -38.66 17.12
N THR A 421 -2.67 -37.93 18.15
CA THR A 421 -3.13 -36.56 18.48
C THR A 421 -2.43 -35.47 17.66
N THR A 422 -1.32 -35.78 16.98
CA THR A 422 -0.84 -34.93 15.87
C THR A 422 -1.80 -35.15 14.71
N ALA A 423 -2.67 -34.20 14.47
CA ALA A 423 -3.75 -34.28 13.50
C ALA A 423 -3.21 -34.63 12.09
N LYS A 424 -3.47 -35.87 11.66
CA LYS A 424 -3.25 -36.33 10.28
C LYS A 424 -4.61 -36.57 9.66
N GLY A 425 -4.85 -35.99 8.53
CA GLY A 425 -6.11 -36.13 7.81
C GLY A 425 -7.31 -35.41 8.47
N PRO A 426 -8.54 -35.74 8.08
CA PRO A 426 -9.72 -35.08 8.56
C PRO A 426 -9.97 -35.31 10.06
N PRO A 427 -10.57 -34.34 10.78
CA PRO A 427 -10.85 -34.47 12.19
C PRO A 427 -11.79 -35.64 12.48
N ALA A 428 -11.36 -36.53 13.38
CA ALA A 428 -12.09 -37.73 13.76
C ALA A 428 -13.29 -37.49 14.70
N PHE A 429 -13.68 -36.23 14.94
CA PHE A 429 -14.76 -35.88 15.85
C PHE A 429 -16.13 -36.19 15.20
N ASP A 430 -16.86 -37.14 15.80
CA ASP A 430 -18.24 -37.50 15.45
C ASP A 430 -19.22 -36.99 16.53
N ALA A 431 -20.03 -36.03 16.19
CA ALA A 431 -21.03 -35.42 17.08
C ALA A 431 -22.06 -36.41 17.59
N LYS A 432 -22.45 -37.41 16.78
CA LYS A 432 -23.40 -38.43 17.19
C LYS A 432 -22.78 -39.44 18.19
N ALA A 433 -21.56 -39.87 17.93
CA ALA A 433 -20.82 -40.74 18.82
C ALA A 433 -20.51 -40.05 20.14
N ALA A 434 -20.11 -38.77 20.11
CA ALA A 434 -19.90 -37.97 21.29
C ALA A 434 -21.16 -37.80 22.15
N LEU A 435 -22.30 -37.49 21.51
CA LEU A 435 -23.60 -37.40 22.22
C LEU A 435 -23.98 -38.74 22.86
N LYS A 436 -23.85 -39.84 22.12
CA LYS A 436 -24.15 -41.20 22.63
C LYS A 436 -23.24 -41.59 23.81
N GLY A 437 -21.94 -41.26 23.71
CA GLY A 437 -20.97 -41.45 24.79
C GLY A 437 -21.35 -40.66 26.04
N MET A 438 -21.71 -39.41 25.90
CA MET A 438 -22.12 -38.54 27.03
C MET A 438 -23.41 -39.06 27.71
N LEU A 439 -24.40 -39.49 26.92
CA LEU A 439 -25.64 -40.06 27.47
C LEU A 439 -25.37 -41.39 28.19
N GLY A 440 -24.47 -42.26 27.64
CA GLY A 440 -24.10 -43.53 28.28
C GLY A 440 -23.34 -43.30 29.60
N ILE A 441 -22.47 -42.28 29.70
CA ILE A 441 -21.81 -41.90 30.96
C ILE A 441 -22.82 -41.39 31.98
N ALA A 442 -23.81 -40.57 31.57
CA ALA A 442 -24.84 -40.08 32.45
C ALA A 442 -25.69 -41.22 33.04
N GLU A 443 -26.02 -42.22 32.22
CA GLU A 443 -26.71 -43.45 32.70
C GLU A 443 -25.86 -44.25 33.65
N ALA A 444 -24.58 -44.46 33.35
CA ALA A 444 -23.64 -45.25 34.20
C ALA A 444 -23.35 -44.59 35.55
N THR A 445 -23.42 -43.24 35.62
CA THR A 445 -23.19 -42.45 36.88
C THR A 445 -24.45 -42.17 37.63
N GLY A 446 -25.62 -42.66 37.21
CA GLY A 446 -26.90 -42.43 37.88
C GLY A 446 -27.37 -40.96 37.87
N SER A 447 -26.81 -40.17 36.93
CA SER A 447 -27.21 -38.77 36.75
C SER A 447 -28.62 -38.67 36.18
N PRO A 448 -29.46 -37.67 36.55
CA PRO A 448 -30.82 -37.56 36.02
C PRO A 448 -30.77 -37.38 34.50
N ALA A 449 -31.66 -38.06 33.75
CA ALA A 449 -31.73 -37.99 32.32
C ALA A 449 -31.92 -36.55 31.81
N LEU A 450 -31.09 -36.09 30.92
CA LEU A 450 -31.18 -34.74 30.32
C LEU A 450 -32.57 -34.57 29.64
N PRO A 451 -33.30 -33.46 29.87
CA PRO A 451 -34.53 -33.16 29.20
C PRO A 451 -34.37 -33.17 27.65
N ALA A 452 -35.35 -33.69 26.92
CA ALA A 452 -35.30 -33.84 25.45
C ALA A 452 -35.01 -32.50 24.71
N ALA A 453 -35.35 -31.37 25.30
CA ALA A 453 -35.03 -30.04 24.75
C ALA A 453 -33.51 -29.76 24.86
N GLN A 454 -32.90 -30.05 25.99
CA GLN A 454 -31.45 -29.87 26.20
C GLN A 454 -30.61 -30.85 25.38
N GLN A 455 -31.11 -32.10 25.19
CA GLN A 455 -30.43 -33.07 24.30
C GLN A 455 -30.40 -32.54 22.86
N ARG A 456 -31.50 -31.92 22.40
CA ARG A 456 -31.56 -31.31 21.04
C ARG A 456 -30.59 -30.12 20.90
N GLU A 457 -30.57 -29.26 21.89
CA GLU A 457 -29.63 -28.10 21.91
C GLU A 457 -28.19 -28.59 21.93
N PHE A 458 -27.85 -29.55 22.76
CA PHE A 458 -26.50 -30.13 22.86
C PHE A 458 -26.10 -30.78 21.53
N LYS A 459 -27.00 -31.52 20.89
CA LYS A 459 -26.80 -32.11 19.56
C LYS A 459 -26.48 -31.03 18.52
N GLN A 460 -27.24 -29.94 18.51
CA GLN A 460 -26.99 -28.84 17.59
C GLN A 460 -25.60 -28.17 17.81
N VAL A 461 -25.19 -28.02 19.06
CA VAL A 461 -23.86 -27.47 19.39
C VAL A 461 -22.74 -28.39 18.92
N LEU A 462 -22.87 -29.70 19.17
CA LEU A 462 -21.88 -30.70 18.72
C LEU A 462 -21.81 -30.78 17.19
N GLU A 463 -22.96 -30.80 16.51
CA GLU A 463 -23.00 -30.79 15.03
C GLU A 463 -22.44 -29.49 14.42
N LYS A 464 -22.66 -28.35 15.08
CA LYS A 464 -22.03 -27.08 14.69
C LYS A 464 -20.51 -27.12 14.91
N GLY A 465 -20.07 -27.69 16.03
CA GLY A 465 -18.65 -27.91 16.31
C GLY A 465 -17.97 -28.80 15.27
N GLN A 466 -18.59 -29.94 14.92
CA GLN A 466 -18.10 -30.86 13.90
C GLN A 466 -17.99 -30.17 12.53
N ARG A 467 -19.00 -29.40 12.14
CA ARG A 467 -18.96 -28.63 10.89
C ARG A 467 -17.81 -27.61 10.91
N GLY A 468 -17.67 -26.87 12.01
CA GLY A 468 -16.58 -25.90 12.17
C GLY A 468 -15.19 -26.55 12.05
N LEU A 469 -14.97 -27.71 12.65
CA LEU A 469 -13.71 -28.46 12.52
C LEU A 469 -13.43 -28.91 11.08
N LEU A 470 -14.46 -29.40 10.38
CA LEU A 470 -14.33 -29.80 8.98
C LEU A 470 -14.07 -28.59 8.07
N ASP A 471 -14.69 -27.44 8.33
CA ASP A 471 -14.47 -26.22 7.56
C ASP A 471 -13.04 -25.67 7.80
N MET A 472 -12.54 -25.72 9.04
CA MET A 472 -11.14 -25.38 9.34
C MET A 472 -10.16 -26.34 8.65
N TYR A 473 -10.47 -27.64 8.64
CA TYR A 473 -9.66 -28.63 7.92
C TYR A 473 -9.65 -28.36 6.40
N ARG A 474 -10.77 -28.05 5.78
CA ARG A 474 -10.83 -27.74 4.35
C ARG A 474 -9.93 -26.56 3.98
N MET A 475 -9.88 -25.55 4.83
CA MET A 475 -9.06 -24.35 4.60
C MET A 475 -7.59 -24.56 4.91
N GLY A 476 -7.24 -25.44 5.85
CA GLY A 476 -5.90 -25.56 6.41
C GLY A 476 -5.26 -26.94 6.37
N ALA A 477 -5.77 -27.89 5.59
CA ALA A 477 -5.22 -29.24 5.49
C ALA A 477 -3.73 -29.26 5.04
N GLN A 478 -3.31 -28.28 4.21
CA GLN A 478 -1.91 -28.14 3.79
C GLN A 478 -0.94 -27.86 4.94
N HIS A 479 -1.41 -27.27 6.04
CA HIS A 479 -0.60 -26.94 7.21
C HIS A 479 -0.50 -28.08 8.24
N GLN A 480 -1.19 -29.19 7.99
CA GLN A 480 -1.13 -30.40 8.82
C GLN A 480 -0.17 -31.44 8.23
N SER A 481 0.18 -32.44 9.03
CA SER A 481 0.94 -33.60 8.54
C SER A 481 0.13 -34.38 7.51
N ALA A 482 0.78 -34.88 6.46
CA ALA A 482 0.13 -35.64 5.38
C ALA A 482 -0.67 -36.83 5.93
N ALA A 483 -1.87 -37.02 5.41
CA ALA A 483 -2.66 -38.23 5.67
C ALA A 483 -2.00 -39.44 5.04
N ASP A 484 -2.10 -40.59 5.73
CA ASP A 484 -1.54 -41.84 5.26
C ASP A 484 -2.38 -42.42 4.10
N ALA A 485 -1.74 -43.09 3.15
CA ALA A 485 -2.44 -43.76 2.06
C ALA A 485 -3.27 -44.93 2.61
N MET A 486 -4.47 -45.15 2.07
CA MET A 486 -5.24 -46.34 2.39
C MET A 486 -4.58 -47.60 1.85
N SER A 487 -4.64 -48.68 2.63
CA SER A 487 -4.04 -49.98 2.24
C SER A 487 -4.94 -51.15 2.60
N GLY A 488 -4.69 -52.33 2.01
CA GLY A 488 -5.39 -53.56 2.29
C GLY A 488 -6.86 -53.60 1.89
N GLU A 489 -7.68 -54.33 2.62
CA GLU A 489 -9.12 -54.53 2.36
C GLU A 489 -9.90 -53.21 2.34
N ARG A 490 -9.59 -52.26 3.22
CA ARG A 490 -10.23 -50.96 3.29
C ARG A 490 -10.10 -50.18 2.00
N ALA A 491 -8.93 -50.18 1.35
CA ALA A 491 -8.72 -49.53 0.07
C ALA A 491 -9.60 -50.11 -1.04
N ALA A 492 -9.69 -51.46 -1.07
CA ALA A 492 -10.54 -52.17 -2.03
C ALA A 492 -12.05 -51.87 -1.82
N GLU A 493 -12.49 -51.89 -0.55
CA GLU A 493 -13.88 -51.57 -0.20
C GLU A 493 -14.28 -50.12 -0.59
N VAL A 494 -13.40 -49.16 -0.31
CA VAL A 494 -13.64 -47.75 -0.67
C VAL A 494 -13.68 -47.58 -2.18
N ARG A 495 -12.77 -48.20 -2.91
CA ARG A 495 -12.75 -48.17 -4.37
C ARG A 495 -14.03 -48.82 -4.96
N GLN A 496 -14.49 -49.94 -4.45
CA GLN A 496 -15.74 -50.58 -4.86
C GLN A 496 -16.94 -49.69 -4.57
N ARG A 497 -17.06 -49.10 -3.40
CA ARG A 497 -18.13 -48.14 -3.04
C ARG A 497 -18.17 -46.93 -3.99
N VAL A 498 -17.01 -46.40 -4.36
CA VAL A 498 -16.93 -45.33 -5.35
C VAL A 498 -17.41 -45.80 -6.71
N GLN A 499 -17.06 -47.02 -7.15
CA GLN A 499 -17.54 -47.61 -8.40
C GLN A 499 -19.07 -47.79 -8.40
N GLU A 500 -19.64 -48.29 -7.33
CA GLU A 500 -21.09 -48.46 -7.15
C GLU A 500 -21.82 -47.12 -7.15
N ALA A 501 -21.31 -46.10 -6.47
CA ALA A 501 -21.83 -44.75 -6.46
C ALA A 501 -21.78 -44.11 -7.86
N MET A 502 -20.71 -44.29 -8.59
CA MET A 502 -20.52 -43.78 -9.94
C MET A 502 -21.49 -44.48 -10.94
N ALA A 503 -21.75 -45.75 -10.75
CA ALA A 503 -22.69 -46.50 -11.59
C ALA A 503 -24.16 -46.10 -11.35
N SER A 504 -24.50 -45.60 -10.14
CA SER A 504 -25.88 -45.27 -9.76
C SER A 504 -26.18 -43.76 -9.76
N THR A 505 -25.64 -43.04 -8.83
CA THR A 505 -25.98 -41.61 -8.57
C THR A 505 -24.94 -40.59 -9.04
N ARG A 506 -23.74 -41.05 -9.25
CA ARG A 506 -22.51 -40.18 -9.42
C ARG A 506 -22.31 -39.21 -8.28
N ASP A 507 -22.85 -39.48 -7.11
CA ASP A 507 -22.78 -38.62 -5.94
C ASP A 507 -21.79 -39.17 -4.93
N LEU A 508 -20.66 -38.47 -4.80
CA LEU A 508 -19.61 -38.76 -3.85
C LEU A 508 -19.48 -37.59 -2.83
N SER A 509 -20.50 -36.72 -2.74
CA SER A 509 -20.48 -35.52 -1.92
C SER A 509 -20.23 -35.85 -0.45
N ALA A 510 -19.34 -35.07 0.17
CA ALA A 510 -18.92 -35.21 1.58
C ALA A 510 -18.40 -36.61 2.00
N MET A 511 -18.03 -37.46 1.06
CA MET A 511 -17.36 -38.72 1.36
C MET A 511 -15.93 -38.48 1.83
N ASP A 512 -15.50 -39.29 2.79
CA ASP A 512 -14.08 -39.36 3.21
C ASP A 512 -13.36 -40.39 2.33
N LEU A 513 -12.60 -39.89 1.35
CA LEU A 513 -11.76 -40.62 0.41
C LEU A 513 -10.27 -40.31 0.65
N THR A 514 -9.93 -39.85 1.86
CA THR A 514 -8.57 -39.51 2.25
C THR A 514 -7.64 -40.71 2.06
N GLY A 515 -6.57 -40.57 1.29
CA GLY A 515 -5.61 -41.59 0.98
C GLY A 515 -6.11 -42.74 0.07
N ALA A 516 -7.30 -42.61 -0.52
CA ALA A 516 -7.89 -43.64 -1.37
C ALA A 516 -7.14 -43.78 -2.71
N ASP A 517 -7.06 -45.02 -3.24
CA ASP A 517 -6.56 -45.26 -4.59
C ASP A 517 -7.73 -45.27 -5.60
N LEU A 518 -7.84 -44.15 -6.33
CA LEU A 518 -8.85 -43.94 -7.38
C LEU A 518 -8.21 -43.84 -8.76
N SER A 519 -6.97 -44.33 -8.90
CA SER A 519 -6.22 -44.27 -10.15
C SER A 519 -6.94 -44.90 -11.33
N GLY A 520 -6.91 -44.27 -12.49
CA GLY A 520 -7.54 -44.70 -13.74
C GLY A 520 -9.06 -44.83 -13.72
N MET A 521 -9.75 -44.35 -12.67
CA MET A 521 -11.21 -44.40 -12.57
C MET A 521 -11.91 -43.40 -13.47
N ASP A 522 -13.07 -43.77 -13.97
CA ASP A 522 -13.99 -42.89 -14.70
C ASP A 522 -14.89 -42.17 -13.68
N LEU A 523 -14.51 -40.93 -13.32
CA LEU A 523 -15.25 -40.06 -12.39
C LEU A 523 -15.92 -38.89 -13.13
N ARG A 524 -16.16 -38.99 -14.44
CA ARG A 524 -16.74 -37.94 -15.26
C ARG A 524 -18.13 -37.55 -14.75
N GLY A 525 -18.33 -36.23 -14.58
CA GLY A 525 -19.58 -35.67 -14.06
C GLY A 525 -19.88 -36.07 -12.62
N ALA A 526 -18.92 -36.57 -11.86
CA ALA A 526 -19.10 -36.90 -10.45
C ALA A 526 -19.40 -35.64 -9.62
N ARG A 527 -20.32 -35.75 -8.66
CA ARG A 527 -20.51 -34.73 -7.63
C ARG A 527 -19.56 -35.00 -6.46
N LEU A 528 -18.52 -34.19 -6.38
CA LEU A 528 -17.47 -34.27 -5.35
C LEU A 528 -17.57 -33.10 -4.35
N HIS A 529 -18.76 -32.51 -4.19
CA HIS A 529 -18.95 -31.38 -3.31
C HIS A 529 -18.55 -31.71 -1.87
N ARG A 530 -17.59 -30.95 -1.32
CA ARG A 530 -17.04 -31.17 0.04
C ARG A 530 -16.40 -32.55 0.27
N THR A 531 -16.02 -33.26 -0.76
CA THR A 531 -15.36 -34.56 -0.66
C THR A 531 -13.92 -34.39 -0.13
N LEU A 532 -13.49 -35.27 0.76
CA LEU A 532 -12.15 -35.26 1.32
C LEU A 532 -11.27 -36.23 0.52
N LEU A 533 -10.30 -35.71 -0.22
CA LEU A 533 -9.40 -36.44 -1.12
C LEU A 533 -7.92 -36.16 -0.78
N GLU A 534 -7.61 -35.75 0.47
CA GLU A 534 -6.22 -35.53 0.86
C GLU A 534 -5.40 -36.79 0.63
N SER A 535 -4.21 -36.62 0.03
CA SER A 535 -3.28 -37.72 -0.30
C SER A 535 -3.89 -38.83 -1.18
N ALA A 536 -5.04 -38.63 -1.82
CA ALA A 536 -5.67 -39.62 -2.71
C ALA A 536 -4.87 -39.79 -4.00
N ASN A 537 -4.81 -41.00 -4.52
CA ASN A 537 -4.22 -41.30 -5.81
C ASN A 537 -5.28 -41.20 -6.91
N LEU A 538 -5.21 -40.19 -7.72
CA LEU A 538 -6.08 -39.89 -8.88
C LEU A 538 -5.31 -39.96 -10.20
N GLU A 539 -4.16 -40.60 -10.25
CA GLU A 539 -3.37 -40.73 -11.48
C GLU A 539 -4.18 -41.35 -12.60
N CYS A 540 -4.11 -40.71 -13.78
CA CYS A 540 -4.87 -41.12 -14.96
C CYS A 540 -6.40 -41.22 -14.77
N ALA A 541 -6.98 -40.68 -13.71
CA ALA A 541 -8.42 -40.63 -13.49
C ALA A 541 -9.08 -39.59 -14.40
N ARG A 542 -10.36 -39.83 -14.76
CA ARG A 542 -11.11 -38.94 -15.63
C ARG A 542 -12.18 -38.23 -14.79
N LEU A 543 -11.97 -36.93 -14.52
CA LEU A 543 -12.88 -36.08 -13.76
C LEU A 543 -13.54 -35.01 -14.65
N ASP A 544 -13.64 -35.27 -15.97
CA ASP A 544 -14.20 -34.30 -16.93
C ASP A 544 -15.61 -33.87 -16.50
N GLY A 545 -15.85 -32.58 -16.37
CA GLY A 545 -17.14 -32.03 -15.93
C GLY A 545 -17.55 -32.34 -14.49
N ALA A 546 -16.65 -32.86 -13.65
CA ALA A 546 -16.94 -33.10 -12.24
C ALA A 546 -17.11 -31.80 -11.44
N ASP A 547 -18.03 -31.80 -10.47
CA ASP A 547 -18.20 -30.72 -9.51
C ASP A 547 -17.44 -31.02 -8.20
N ALA A 548 -16.25 -30.46 -8.08
CA ALA A 548 -15.40 -30.58 -6.90
C ALA A 548 -15.43 -29.31 -6.01
N THR A 549 -16.57 -28.61 -6.00
CA THR A 549 -16.75 -27.41 -5.16
C THR A 549 -16.46 -27.75 -3.68
N GLU A 550 -15.62 -26.96 -3.03
CA GLU A 550 -15.18 -27.12 -1.64
C GLU A 550 -14.51 -28.48 -1.33
N ALA A 551 -14.03 -29.23 -2.32
CA ALA A 551 -13.33 -30.48 -2.11
C ALA A 551 -11.89 -30.24 -1.60
N VAL A 552 -11.36 -31.20 -0.84
CA VAL A 552 -9.98 -31.16 -0.31
C VAL A 552 -9.12 -32.16 -1.09
N LEU A 553 -8.30 -31.66 -2.01
CA LEU A 553 -7.37 -32.47 -2.81
C LEU A 553 -5.90 -32.28 -2.39
N VAL A 554 -5.67 -31.77 -1.18
CA VAL A 554 -4.31 -31.49 -0.67
C VAL A 554 -3.41 -32.72 -0.80
N ARG A 555 -2.23 -32.54 -1.39
CA ARG A 555 -1.26 -33.63 -1.67
C ARG A 555 -1.79 -34.79 -2.53
N ALA A 556 -2.93 -34.62 -3.20
CA ALA A 556 -3.42 -35.65 -4.14
C ALA A 556 -2.47 -35.80 -5.34
N ARG A 557 -2.43 -36.95 -5.92
CA ARG A 557 -1.65 -37.26 -7.14
C ARG A 557 -2.59 -37.22 -8.34
N LEU A 558 -2.37 -36.26 -9.23
CA LEU A 558 -3.22 -36.01 -10.39
C LEU A 558 -2.49 -36.20 -11.74
N SER A 559 -1.30 -36.78 -11.72
CA SER A 559 -0.52 -36.95 -12.95
C SER A 559 -1.29 -37.78 -14.01
N GLY A 560 -1.38 -37.23 -15.21
CA GLY A 560 -2.13 -37.82 -16.32
C GLY A 560 -3.66 -37.80 -16.16
N ALA A 561 -4.18 -37.16 -15.13
CA ALA A 561 -5.63 -37.04 -14.94
C ALA A 561 -6.25 -35.99 -15.87
N SER A 562 -7.56 -36.13 -16.14
CA SER A 562 -8.34 -35.14 -16.88
C SER A 562 -9.39 -34.50 -15.97
N LEU A 563 -9.35 -33.17 -15.83
CA LEU A 563 -10.33 -32.34 -15.14
C LEU A 563 -10.99 -31.36 -16.12
N ALA A 564 -11.07 -31.72 -17.39
CA ALA A 564 -11.61 -30.83 -18.42
C ALA A 564 -13.05 -30.40 -18.11
N GLY A 565 -13.31 -29.09 -18.13
CA GLY A 565 -14.61 -28.49 -17.82
C GLY A 565 -15.09 -28.70 -16.38
N SER A 566 -14.23 -29.14 -15.46
CA SER A 566 -14.58 -29.33 -14.04
C SER A 566 -14.79 -28.01 -13.30
N VAL A 567 -15.56 -28.06 -12.21
CA VAL A 567 -15.79 -26.94 -11.31
C VAL A 567 -14.97 -27.16 -10.01
N LEU A 568 -14.05 -26.23 -9.74
CA LEU A 568 -13.12 -26.30 -8.61
C LEU A 568 -13.30 -25.10 -7.64
N HIS A 569 -14.53 -24.58 -7.52
CA HIS A 569 -14.81 -23.44 -6.65
C HIS A 569 -14.46 -23.75 -5.20
N ARG A 570 -13.64 -22.91 -4.60
CA ARG A 570 -13.20 -23.01 -3.21
C ARG A 570 -12.60 -24.38 -2.85
N ALA A 571 -12.16 -25.15 -3.86
CA ALA A 571 -11.44 -26.38 -3.65
C ALA A 571 -10.02 -26.11 -3.14
N ASN A 572 -9.47 -27.01 -2.36
CA ASN A 572 -8.11 -26.92 -1.87
C ASN A 572 -7.22 -27.94 -2.60
N LEU A 573 -6.41 -27.45 -3.55
CA LEU A 573 -5.45 -28.24 -4.33
C LEU A 573 -4.00 -27.94 -3.89
N SER A 574 -3.78 -27.50 -2.67
CA SER A 574 -2.44 -27.20 -2.19
C SER A 574 -1.54 -28.42 -2.17
N MET A 575 -0.25 -28.23 -2.49
CA MET A 575 0.78 -29.28 -2.48
C MET A 575 0.51 -30.44 -3.46
N VAL A 576 -0.40 -30.28 -4.43
CA VAL A 576 -0.65 -31.28 -5.47
C VAL A 576 0.53 -31.33 -6.45
N GLN A 577 0.80 -32.49 -7.00
CA GLN A 577 1.75 -32.70 -8.08
C GLN A 577 0.98 -33.11 -9.34
N CYS A 578 1.03 -32.27 -10.36
CA CYS A 578 0.38 -32.49 -11.65
C CYS A 578 1.43 -32.56 -12.76
N VAL A 579 1.47 -33.67 -13.45
CA VAL A 579 2.31 -33.84 -14.65
C VAL A 579 1.39 -34.33 -15.77
N HIS A 580 1.38 -33.62 -16.90
CA HIS A 580 0.49 -33.92 -18.04
C HIS A 580 -1.00 -34.01 -17.66
N THR A 581 -1.45 -33.12 -16.77
CA THR A 581 -2.83 -33.08 -16.30
C THR A 581 -3.62 -32.06 -17.15
N ALA A 582 -4.82 -32.43 -17.59
CA ALA A 582 -5.68 -31.55 -18.37
C ALA A 582 -6.69 -30.83 -17.49
N PHE A 583 -6.63 -29.51 -17.49
CA PHE A 583 -7.62 -28.62 -16.86
C PHE A 583 -8.41 -27.80 -17.90
N THR A 584 -8.35 -28.19 -19.16
CA THR A 584 -8.98 -27.46 -20.29
C THR A 584 -10.39 -27.00 -19.96
N GLY A 585 -10.68 -25.70 -19.98
CA GLY A 585 -12.01 -25.15 -19.71
C GLY A 585 -12.51 -25.30 -18.25
N ALA A 586 -11.67 -25.73 -17.31
CA ALA A 586 -12.02 -25.81 -15.90
C ALA A 586 -12.29 -24.42 -15.30
N ARG A 587 -13.06 -24.36 -14.22
CA ARG A 587 -13.39 -23.13 -13.50
C ARG A 587 -12.84 -23.15 -12.09
N MET A 588 -11.96 -22.23 -11.79
CA MET A 588 -11.32 -22.04 -10.49
C MET A 588 -11.67 -20.66 -9.95
N HIS A 589 -12.46 -20.62 -8.88
CA HIS A 589 -12.80 -19.39 -8.18
C HIS A 589 -12.56 -19.58 -6.69
N GLU A 590 -11.78 -18.69 -6.07
CA GLU A 590 -11.34 -18.82 -4.67
C GLU A 590 -10.68 -20.20 -4.35
N THR A 591 -10.08 -20.83 -5.34
CA THR A 591 -9.40 -22.14 -5.20
C THR A 591 -8.03 -21.92 -4.54
N THR A 592 -7.69 -22.75 -3.55
CA THR A 592 -6.39 -22.69 -2.87
C THR A 592 -5.38 -23.60 -3.58
N LEU A 593 -4.18 -23.05 -3.90
CA LEU A 593 -3.16 -23.69 -4.73
C LEU A 593 -1.74 -23.47 -4.15
N GLU A 594 -1.60 -23.47 -2.84
CA GLU A 594 -0.30 -23.20 -2.20
C GLU A 594 0.70 -24.33 -2.48
N GLN A 595 1.96 -23.97 -2.80
CA GLN A 595 3.08 -24.91 -3.00
C GLN A 595 2.80 -26.04 -4.01
N THR A 596 1.93 -25.78 -5.00
CA THR A 596 1.54 -26.74 -6.03
C THR A 596 2.51 -26.70 -7.20
N ARG A 597 2.75 -27.85 -7.84
CA ARG A 597 3.62 -27.97 -9.02
C ARG A 597 2.85 -28.53 -10.21
N PHE A 598 2.88 -27.76 -11.29
CA PHE A 598 2.30 -28.14 -12.58
C PHE A 598 3.42 -28.25 -13.62
N ASP A 599 3.53 -29.41 -14.26
CA ASP A 599 4.49 -29.62 -15.34
C ASP A 599 3.79 -30.19 -16.57
N ALA A 600 3.95 -29.53 -17.70
CA ALA A 600 3.31 -29.86 -18.97
C ALA A 600 1.78 -30.05 -18.86
N CYS A 601 1.12 -29.18 -18.09
CA CYS A 601 -0.33 -29.20 -17.88
C CYS A 601 -1.07 -28.29 -18.86
N ASP A 602 -2.27 -28.69 -19.26
CA ASP A 602 -3.14 -27.95 -20.18
C ASP A 602 -4.20 -27.18 -19.40
N PHE A 603 -4.07 -25.85 -19.33
CA PHE A 603 -5.02 -24.91 -18.76
C PHE A 603 -5.73 -24.06 -19.84
N SER A 604 -5.70 -24.50 -21.09
CA SER A 604 -6.32 -23.76 -22.19
C SER A 604 -7.82 -23.52 -21.92
N ASN A 605 -8.31 -22.31 -22.26
CA ASN A 605 -9.70 -21.90 -22.01
C ASN A 605 -10.17 -21.94 -20.53
N THR A 606 -9.29 -22.08 -19.55
CA THR A 606 -9.64 -22.06 -18.12
C THR A 606 -10.09 -20.68 -17.67
N VAL A 607 -10.93 -20.66 -16.63
CA VAL A 607 -11.34 -19.44 -15.92
C VAL A 607 -10.76 -19.47 -14.51
N LEU A 608 -9.85 -18.53 -14.23
CA LEU A 608 -9.14 -18.41 -12.96
C LEU A 608 -9.49 -17.05 -12.33
N GLU A 609 -10.25 -17.08 -11.23
CA GLU A 609 -10.77 -15.87 -10.61
C GLU A 609 -10.54 -15.85 -9.10
N HIS A 610 -10.11 -14.69 -8.56
CA HIS A 610 -9.87 -14.46 -7.14
C HIS A 610 -8.91 -15.49 -6.51
N LEU A 611 -7.74 -15.67 -7.16
CA LEU A 611 -6.73 -16.65 -6.74
C LEU A 611 -5.47 -15.96 -6.25
N ASN A 612 -4.88 -16.52 -5.20
CA ASN A 612 -3.54 -16.17 -4.74
C ASN A 612 -2.63 -17.41 -4.87
N PHE A 613 -1.66 -17.33 -5.76
CA PHE A 613 -0.65 -18.36 -5.95
C PHE A 613 0.55 -18.09 -5.05
N LEU A 614 0.73 -18.88 -4.01
CA LEU A 614 1.87 -18.80 -3.09
C LEU A 614 2.79 -20.02 -3.28
N GLY A 615 4.00 -19.79 -3.79
CA GLY A 615 4.96 -20.85 -4.06
C GLY A 615 4.50 -21.86 -5.11
N VAL A 616 3.73 -21.43 -6.09
CA VAL A 616 3.21 -22.28 -7.17
C VAL A 616 4.17 -22.29 -8.36
N HIS A 617 4.46 -23.46 -8.89
CA HIS A 617 5.37 -23.64 -10.02
C HIS A 617 4.61 -24.12 -11.25
N PHE A 618 4.66 -23.36 -12.32
CA PHE A 618 4.17 -23.73 -13.64
C PHE A 618 5.35 -23.90 -14.61
N THR A 619 5.52 -25.08 -15.14
CA THR A 619 6.58 -25.38 -16.12
C THR A 619 5.96 -26.00 -17.36
N ARG A 620 6.24 -25.45 -18.53
CA ARG A 620 5.69 -25.94 -19.83
C ARG A 620 4.17 -26.06 -19.88
N CYS A 621 3.47 -25.15 -19.16
CA CYS A 621 2.01 -25.15 -19.09
C CYS A 621 1.41 -24.30 -20.21
N ASP A 622 0.23 -24.73 -20.67
CA ASP A 622 -0.55 -24.06 -21.71
C ASP A 622 -1.73 -23.33 -21.09
N PHE A 623 -1.76 -21.98 -21.20
CA PHE A 623 -2.85 -21.10 -20.77
C PHE A 623 -3.48 -20.36 -21.96
N ASP A 624 -3.37 -20.91 -23.17
CA ASP A 624 -3.92 -20.28 -24.36
C ASP A 624 -5.44 -20.05 -24.21
N GLU A 625 -5.91 -18.83 -24.55
CA GLU A 625 -7.30 -18.39 -24.41
C GLU A 625 -7.85 -18.45 -22.95
N ALA A 626 -7.01 -18.63 -21.95
CA ALA A 626 -7.42 -18.64 -20.55
C ALA A 626 -7.80 -17.22 -20.07
N ARG A 627 -8.67 -17.17 -19.08
CA ARG A 627 -9.14 -15.91 -18.46
C ARG A 627 -8.70 -15.84 -17.01
N PHE A 628 -7.92 -14.82 -16.70
CA PHE A 628 -7.46 -14.49 -15.34
C PHE A 628 -8.14 -13.20 -14.88
N ALA A 629 -8.76 -13.22 -13.71
CA ALA A 629 -9.34 -12.03 -13.10
C ALA A 629 -9.05 -11.99 -11.59
N TYR A 630 -8.44 -10.90 -11.12
CA TYR A 630 -8.06 -10.74 -9.70
C TYR A 630 -7.15 -11.88 -9.20
N VAL A 631 -6.10 -12.17 -9.97
CA VAL A 631 -5.15 -13.24 -9.66
C VAL A 631 -3.80 -12.64 -9.27
N THR A 632 -3.22 -13.13 -8.17
CA THR A 632 -1.89 -12.67 -7.73
C THR A 632 -0.95 -13.85 -7.58
N PHE A 633 0.20 -13.77 -8.24
CA PHE A 633 1.35 -14.65 -8.02
C PHE A 633 2.26 -13.97 -7.02
N ILE A 634 2.57 -14.66 -5.93
CA ILE A 634 3.34 -14.11 -4.80
C ILE A 634 4.50 -15.04 -4.50
N GLU A 635 5.50 -14.50 -3.90
CA GLU A 635 6.72 -15.12 -3.36
C GLU A 635 7.01 -16.56 -3.76
N GLN A 636 8.19 -16.85 -4.29
CA GLN A 636 8.64 -18.18 -4.72
C GLN A 636 7.78 -18.83 -5.82
N SER A 637 6.78 -18.13 -6.37
CA SER A 637 6.05 -18.62 -7.55
C SER A 637 6.95 -18.54 -8.79
N CYS A 638 6.86 -19.55 -9.66
CA CYS A 638 7.67 -19.66 -10.87
C CYS A 638 6.80 -19.97 -12.08
N LEU A 639 6.98 -19.20 -13.17
CA LEU A 639 6.35 -19.45 -14.46
C LEU A 639 7.45 -19.61 -15.51
N GLN A 640 7.61 -20.79 -16.04
CA GLN A 640 8.68 -21.10 -17.00
C GLN A 640 8.16 -21.87 -18.22
N ASP A 641 8.57 -21.45 -19.41
CA ASP A 641 8.19 -22.08 -20.68
C ASP A 641 6.66 -22.19 -20.87
N CYS A 642 5.89 -21.17 -20.42
CA CYS A 642 4.42 -21.20 -20.47
C CYS A 642 3.89 -20.35 -21.63
N SER A 643 2.79 -20.83 -22.23
CA SER A 643 2.04 -20.12 -23.26
C SER A 643 0.79 -19.45 -22.69
N PHE A 644 0.55 -18.16 -23.07
CA PHE A 644 -0.61 -17.36 -22.73
C PHE A 644 -1.22 -16.72 -23.98
N ARG A 645 -1.11 -17.38 -25.14
CA ARG A 645 -1.56 -16.82 -26.42
C ARG A 645 -3.07 -16.56 -26.39
N GLY A 646 -3.47 -15.35 -26.76
CA GLY A 646 -4.88 -14.96 -26.74
C GLY A 646 -5.50 -14.90 -25.35
N ALA A 647 -4.75 -15.13 -24.28
CA ALA A 647 -5.27 -15.09 -22.92
C ALA A 647 -5.72 -13.66 -22.52
N THR A 648 -6.70 -13.58 -21.63
CA THR A 648 -7.18 -12.32 -21.05
C THR A 648 -6.79 -12.24 -19.58
N LEU A 649 -6.01 -11.22 -19.21
CA LEU A 649 -5.54 -10.99 -17.85
C LEU A 649 -6.08 -9.65 -17.36
N HIS A 650 -6.96 -9.67 -16.37
CA HIS A 650 -7.51 -8.47 -15.75
C HIS A 650 -7.13 -8.41 -14.27
N LYS A 651 -6.43 -7.35 -13.87
CA LYS A 651 -5.92 -7.15 -12.50
C LYS A 651 -5.10 -8.35 -12.01
N VAL A 652 -4.12 -8.73 -12.83
CA VAL A 652 -3.18 -9.80 -12.48
C VAL A 652 -1.88 -9.19 -11.97
N GLY A 653 -1.44 -9.64 -10.80
CA GLY A 653 -0.18 -9.25 -10.17
C GLY A 653 0.85 -10.38 -10.20
N LEU A 654 2.08 -10.10 -10.66
CA LEU A 654 3.25 -10.94 -10.47
C LEU A 654 4.20 -10.20 -9.53
N ILE A 655 4.32 -10.67 -8.28
CA ILE A 655 5.07 -9.99 -7.22
C ILE A 655 6.17 -10.91 -6.71
N SER A 656 7.42 -10.52 -6.90
CA SER A 656 8.61 -11.30 -6.49
C SER A 656 8.60 -12.74 -7.05
N CYS A 657 8.10 -12.90 -8.28
CA CYS A 657 8.00 -14.18 -8.99
C CYS A 657 9.15 -14.38 -9.97
N VAL A 658 9.56 -15.62 -10.19
CA VAL A 658 10.53 -15.95 -11.24
C VAL A 658 9.76 -16.23 -12.54
N VAL A 659 10.09 -15.51 -13.61
CA VAL A 659 9.46 -15.69 -14.93
C VAL A 659 10.52 -15.93 -16.01
N ALA A 660 10.27 -16.86 -16.92
CA ALA A 660 11.18 -17.15 -18.00
C ALA A 660 10.44 -17.74 -19.22
N ARG A 661 10.75 -17.24 -20.41
CA ARG A 661 10.23 -17.74 -21.70
C ARG A 661 8.70 -17.88 -21.72
N LEU A 662 8.02 -16.74 -21.54
CA LEU A 662 6.56 -16.65 -21.57
C LEU A 662 6.10 -16.08 -22.91
N ASP A 663 5.06 -16.66 -23.53
CA ASP A 663 4.49 -16.21 -24.77
C ASP A 663 3.09 -15.60 -24.57
N PHE A 664 2.99 -14.26 -24.60
CA PHE A 664 1.75 -13.50 -24.53
C PHE A 664 1.26 -13.01 -25.90
N THR A 665 1.62 -13.70 -26.98
CA THR A 665 1.20 -13.30 -28.34
C THR A 665 -0.33 -13.14 -28.40
N ARG A 666 -0.82 -11.96 -28.83
CA ARG A 666 -2.25 -11.58 -28.90
C ARG A 666 -2.99 -11.58 -27.56
N ALA A 667 -2.30 -11.66 -26.43
CA ALA A 667 -2.94 -11.58 -25.12
C ALA A 667 -3.45 -10.15 -24.82
N GLN A 668 -4.45 -10.08 -23.96
CA GLN A 668 -5.00 -8.81 -23.45
C GLN A 668 -4.69 -8.68 -21.96
N LEU A 669 -3.90 -7.67 -21.60
CA LEU A 669 -3.52 -7.38 -20.22
C LEU A 669 -4.12 -6.03 -19.82
N GLU A 670 -4.95 -6.01 -18.80
CA GLU A 670 -5.56 -4.80 -18.29
C GLU A 670 -5.34 -4.65 -16.78
N ALA A 671 -4.83 -3.51 -16.37
CA ALA A 671 -4.53 -3.18 -14.97
C ALA A 671 -3.62 -4.22 -14.28
N CYS A 672 -2.65 -4.77 -15.03
CA CYS A 672 -1.72 -5.77 -14.51
C CYS A 672 -0.47 -5.11 -13.92
N ALA A 673 0.18 -5.79 -12.97
CA ALA A 673 1.39 -5.31 -12.33
C ALA A 673 2.47 -6.41 -12.26
N TRP A 674 3.68 -6.04 -12.67
CA TRP A 674 4.88 -6.86 -12.57
C TRP A 674 5.84 -6.15 -11.62
N ALA A 675 6.01 -6.66 -10.41
CA ALA A 675 6.80 -6.01 -9.38
C ALA A 675 7.90 -6.93 -8.84
N HIS A 676 9.14 -6.43 -8.84
CA HIS A 676 10.30 -7.15 -8.34
C HIS A 676 10.42 -8.59 -8.90
N THR A 677 10.07 -8.73 -10.17
CA THR A 677 10.04 -10.01 -10.86
C THR A 677 11.38 -10.17 -11.59
N PRO A 678 12.30 -11.01 -11.12
CA PRO A 678 13.50 -11.30 -11.88
C PRO A 678 13.09 -12.00 -13.18
N GLY A 679 13.29 -11.30 -14.30
CA GLY A 679 13.01 -11.82 -15.63
C GLY A 679 14.25 -12.50 -16.19
N ASP A 680 14.01 -13.52 -16.99
CA ASP A 680 14.99 -14.14 -17.88
C ASP A 680 14.63 -13.79 -19.34
N ASP A 681 15.53 -14.00 -20.28
CA ASP A 681 15.31 -13.74 -21.70
C ASP A 681 14.09 -14.49 -22.26
N GLY A 682 13.47 -13.93 -23.29
CA GLY A 682 12.50 -14.64 -24.14
C GLY A 682 11.04 -14.46 -23.75
N ILE A 683 10.65 -13.33 -23.16
CA ILE A 683 9.24 -12.98 -23.00
C ILE A 683 8.74 -12.29 -24.27
N VAL A 684 7.61 -12.76 -24.81
CA VAL A 684 7.04 -12.32 -26.07
C VAL A 684 5.66 -11.69 -25.86
N PHE A 685 5.46 -10.44 -26.34
CA PHE A 685 4.20 -9.71 -26.36
C PHE A 685 3.75 -9.32 -27.77
N ARG A 686 4.08 -10.13 -28.79
CA ARG A 686 3.70 -9.83 -30.18
C ARG A 686 2.20 -9.63 -30.33
N GLU A 687 1.80 -8.52 -30.98
CA GLU A 687 0.39 -8.20 -31.22
C GLU A 687 -0.47 -8.18 -29.93
N ALA A 688 0.14 -8.16 -28.74
CA ALA A 688 -0.58 -8.08 -27.47
C ALA A 688 -1.12 -6.68 -27.22
N THR A 689 -2.17 -6.58 -26.43
CA THR A 689 -2.72 -5.30 -25.97
C THR A 689 -2.52 -5.17 -24.47
N LEU A 690 -1.76 -4.17 -24.05
CA LEU A 690 -1.52 -3.84 -22.63
C LEU A 690 -2.16 -2.49 -22.32
N ARG A 691 -3.01 -2.44 -21.30
CA ARG A 691 -3.66 -1.21 -20.82
C ARG A 691 -3.39 -1.01 -19.33
N THR A 692 -2.97 0.18 -18.94
CA THR A 692 -2.72 0.53 -17.52
C THR A 692 -1.86 -0.52 -16.80
N THR A 693 -0.94 -1.14 -17.52
CA THR A 693 -0.04 -2.19 -17.01
C THR A 693 1.28 -1.57 -16.59
N CYS A 694 1.80 -1.94 -15.43
CA CYS A 694 3.06 -1.41 -14.92
C CYS A 694 4.08 -2.51 -14.64
N PHE A 695 5.37 -2.15 -14.89
CA PHE A 695 6.54 -2.96 -14.59
C PHE A 695 7.42 -2.16 -13.62
N VAL A 696 7.74 -2.72 -12.46
CA VAL A 696 8.47 -2.02 -11.39
C VAL A 696 9.57 -2.91 -10.80
N GLY A 697 10.79 -2.41 -10.76
CA GLY A 697 11.90 -3.09 -10.06
C GLY A 697 12.25 -4.47 -10.63
N THR A 698 11.95 -4.74 -11.89
CA THR A 698 12.34 -5.99 -12.56
C THR A 698 13.80 -5.93 -12.97
N SER A 699 14.55 -6.99 -12.74
CA SER A 699 16.00 -6.95 -12.83
C SER A 699 16.59 -7.10 -14.25
N SER A 700 15.86 -7.65 -15.18
CA SER A 700 16.25 -7.70 -16.60
C SER A 700 15.08 -8.15 -17.48
N LEU A 701 14.72 -7.33 -18.46
CA LEU A 701 13.75 -7.65 -19.49
C LEU A 701 14.38 -7.40 -20.88
N CYS A 702 15.69 -7.74 -21.00
CA CYS A 702 16.42 -7.61 -22.24
C CYS A 702 15.82 -8.53 -23.32
N ASN A 703 15.92 -8.08 -24.58
CA ASN A 703 15.44 -8.84 -25.75
C ASN A 703 13.93 -9.18 -25.76
N MET A 704 13.10 -8.48 -25.02
CA MET A 704 11.64 -8.65 -25.09
C MET A 704 11.12 -8.29 -26.48
N ASP A 705 10.09 -9.01 -26.92
CA ASP A 705 9.49 -8.79 -28.24
C ASP A 705 8.08 -8.22 -28.13
N PHE A 706 7.94 -6.92 -28.42
CA PHE A 706 6.68 -6.17 -28.48
C PHE A 706 6.28 -5.85 -29.93
N GLU A 707 6.76 -6.60 -30.92
CA GLU A 707 6.43 -6.32 -32.32
C GLU A 707 4.92 -6.24 -32.55
N GLY A 708 4.44 -5.11 -33.09
CA GLY A 708 3.01 -4.86 -33.32
C GLY A 708 2.13 -4.78 -32.07
N ALA A 709 2.69 -4.74 -30.89
CA ALA A 709 1.93 -4.61 -29.64
C ALA A 709 1.29 -3.22 -29.50
N THR A 710 0.19 -3.15 -28.74
CA THR A 710 -0.47 -1.89 -28.38
C THR A 710 -0.38 -1.68 -26.88
N LEU A 711 0.35 -0.66 -26.44
CA LEU A 711 0.50 -0.26 -25.04
C LEU A 711 -0.22 1.08 -24.84
N VAL A 712 -1.13 1.14 -23.88
CA VAL A 712 -1.90 2.35 -23.55
C VAL A 712 -1.75 2.65 -22.06
N GLN A 713 -1.24 3.82 -21.72
CA GLN A 713 -1.03 4.27 -20.34
C GLN A 713 -0.22 3.26 -19.50
N CYS A 714 0.79 2.65 -20.10
CA CYS A 714 1.66 1.69 -19.43
C CYS A 714 2.89 2.36 -18.83
N GLY A 715 3.34 1.87 -17.67
CA GLY A 715 4.54 2.35 -16.98
C GLY A 715 5.65 1.30 -17.02
N LEU A 716 6.78 1.65 -17.67
CA LEU A 716 7.99 0.81 -17.73
C LEU A 716 9.23 1.58 -17.22
N ARG A 717 9.03 2.50 -16.32
CA ARG A 717 10.10 3.39 -15.84
C ARG A 717 11.29 2.59 -15.26
N GLU A 718 12.51 3.05 -15.61
CA GLU A 718 13.79 2.48 -15.14
C GLU A 718 14.02 1.02 -15.56
N MET A 719 13.37 0.57 -16.64
CA MET A 719 13.49 -0.81 -17.12
C MET A 719 14.69 -0.99 -18.05
N PRO A 720 15.47 -2.08 -17.91
CA PRO A 720 16.46 -2.49 -18.89
C PRO A 720 15.77 -3.20 -20.07
N LEU A 721 15.60 -2.48 -21.17
CA LEU A 721 14.98 -2.94 -22.42
C LEU A 721 16.02 -3.06 -23.55
N ASP A 722 17.26 -3.39 -23.20
CA ASP A 722 18.36 -3.53 -24.16
C ASP A 722 18.07 -4.62 -25.18
N GLY A 723 18.25 -4.30 -26.46
CA GLY A 723 17.96 -5.21 -27.56
C GLY A 723 16.48 -5.56 -27.76
N ALA A 724 15.55 -4.92 -27.04
CA ALA A 724 14.11 -5.19 -27.19
C ALA A 724 13.59 -4.76 -28.57
N ARG A 725 12.54 -5.43 -29.04
CA ARG A 725 11.90 -5.16 -30.31
C ARG A 725 10.52 -4.56 -30.13
N PHE A 726 10.34 -3.31 -30.60
CA PHE A 726 9.07 -2.58 -30.59
C PHE A 726 8.60 -2.25 -32.02
N VAL A 727 9.11 -2.93 -33.04
CA VAL A 727 8.81 -2.61 -34.45
C VAL A 727 7.30 -2.53 -34.66
N ARG A 728 6.80 -1.38 -35.15
CA ARG A 728 5.38 -1.09 -35.41
C ARG A 728 4.48 -1.19 -34.15
N ALA A 729 5.04 -1.11 -32.96
CA ALA A 729 4.23 -1.02 -31.75
C ALA A 729 3.56 0.36 -31.64
N THR A 730 2.39 0.39 -31.03
CA THR A 730 1.69 1.63 -30.63
C THR A 730 1.87 1.85 -29.14
N LEU A 731 2.42 3.01 -28.76
CA LEU A 731 2.75 3.38 -27.38
C LEU A 731 2.01 4.68 -27.03
N ASP A 732 0.76 4.58 -26.61
CA ASP A 732 -0.09 5.74 -26.32
C ASP A 732 0.05 6.16 -24.86
N THR A 733 0.54 7.40 -24.64
CA THR A 733 0.71 8.00 -23.28
C THR A 733 1.44 7.08 -22.28
N CYS A 734 2.49 6.39 -22.75
CA CYS A 734 3.29 5.48 -21.94
C CYS A 734 4.49 6.19 -21.29
N ASP A 735 4.93 5.70 -20.12
CA ASP A 735 6.12 6.20 -19.42
C ASP A 735 7.28 5.19 -19.50
N PHE A 736 8.28 5.55 -20.31
CA PHE A 736 9.55 4.85 -20.46
C PHE A 736 10.73 5.67 -19.92
N SER A 737 10.46 6.56 -18.97
CA SER A 737 11.51 7.40 -18.40
C SER A 737 12.61 6.58 -17.76
N ALA A 738 13.86 6.97 -17.99
CA ALA A 738 15.08 6.31 -17.51
C ALA A 738 15.24 4.84 -17.94
N CYS A 739 14.52 4.38 -18.98
CA CYS A 739 14.74 3.06 -19.56
C CYS A 739 16.06 2.99 -20.36
N SER A 740 16.69 1.83 -20.37
CA SER A 740 17.76 1.51 -21.33
C SER A 740 17.18 0.82 -22.57
N PHE A 741 17.35 1.43 -23.73
CA PHE A 741 17.01 0.87 -25.04
C PHE A 741 18.27 0.61 -25.87
N THR A 742 19.40 0.34 -25.24
CA THR A 742 20.66 0.16 -25.96
C THR A 742 20.55 -0.95 -27.00
N GLY A 743 20.78 -0.59 -28.27
CA GLY A 743 20.66 -1.52 -29.39
C GLY A 743 19.24 -2.03 -29.68
N ALA A 744 18.20 -1.44 -29.11
CA ALA A 744 16.80 -1.84 -29.32
C ALA A 744 16.29 -1.39 -30.69
N ASP A 745 15.32 -2.13 -31.24
CA ASP A 745 14.67 -1.80 -32.52
C ASP A 745 13.25 -1.26 -32.25
N LEU A 746 13.12 0.06 -32.37
CA LEU A 746 11.86 0.80 -32.26
C LEU A 746 11.43 1.35 -33.66
N GLY A 747 11.78 0.66 -34.74
CA GLY A 747 11.44 1.09 -36.09
C GLY A 747 9.95 1.24 -36.32
N ALA A 748 9.52 2.39 -36.84
CA ALA A 748 8.13 2.71 -37.17
C ALA A 748 7.16 2.58 -35.95
N ILE A 749 7.63 2.82 -34.74
CA ILE A 749 6.72 2.91 -33.56
C ILE A 749 5.78 4.12 -33.72
N ASP A 750 4.60 4.01 -33.16
CA ASP A 750 3.67 5.12 -32.99
C ASP A 750 3.56 5.46 -31.49
N ALA A 751 4.28 6.49 -31.02
CA ALA A 751 4.45 6.83 -29.61
C ALA A 751 4.14 8.31 -29.31
N PRO A 752 2.95 8.82 -29.69
CA PRO A 752 2.58 10.19 -29.39
C PRO A 752 2.42 10.38 -27.88
N GLU A 753 2.82 11.57 -27.40
CA GLU A 753 2.66 12.00 -26.01
C GLU A 753 3.33 11.08 -24.95
N SER A 754 4.15 10.13 -25.39
CA SER A 754 4.86 9.22 -24.49
C SER A 754 6.11 9.86 -23.89
N LEU A 755 6.49 9.39 -22.70
CA LEU A 755 7.61 9.91 -21.93
C LEU A 755 8.84 9.00 -22.08
N PHE A 756 9.94 9.58 -22.59
CA PHE A 756 11.25 8.94 -22.70
C PHE A 756 12.31 9.81 -21.99
N ILE A 757 11.93 10.43 -20.88
CA ILE A 757 12.82 11.33 -20.14
C ILE A 757 14.01 10.53 -19.62
N ARG A 758 15.24 10.97 -19.92
CA ARG A 758 16.49 10.27 -19.56
C ARG A 758 16.64 8.85 -20.14
N ALA A 759 15.84 8.45 -21.09
CA ALA A 759 15.99 7.15 -21.72
C ALA A 759 17.31 7.08 -22.52
N ASP A 760 17.96 5.92 -22.48
CA ASP A 760 19.20 5.67 -23.24
C ASP A 760 18.91 4.90 -24.53
N PHE A 761 18.96 5.58 -25.66
CA PHE A 761 18.79 5.01 -26.99
C PHE A 761 20.13 4.76 -27.71
N THR A 762 21.22 4.60 -26.98
CA THR A 762 22.53 4.37 -27.60
C THR A 762 22.47 3.19 -28.58
N HIS A 763 22.80 3.47 -29.85
CA HIS A 763 22.74 2.51 -30.97
C HIS A 763 21.36 1.90 -31.26
N ALA A 764 20.26 2.50 -30.76
CA ALA A 764 18.90 2.06 -31.05
C ALA A 764 18.43 2.55 -32.42
N SER A 765 17.45 1.85 -33.00
CA SER A 765 16.77 2.28 -34.23
C SER A 765 15.42 2.91 -33.88
N LEU A 766 15.23 4.18 -34.22
CA LEU A 766 13.96 4.92 -34.18
C LEU A 766 13.53 5.34 -35.60
N ARG A 767 13.99 4.60 -36.61
CA ARG A 767 13.73 4.93 -38.00
C ARG A 767 12.23 4.93 -38.31
N GLY A 768 11.73 6.06 -38.85
CA GLY A 768 10.32 6.25 -39.17
C GLY A 768 9.38 6.29 -37.93
N ALA A 769 9.91 6.44 -36.72
CA ALA A 769 9.13 6.52 -35.50
C ALA A 769 8.26 7.79 -35.45
N ASN A 770 7.02 7.69 -35.01
CA ASN A 770 6.18 8.83 -34.70
C ASN A 770 6.31 9.17 -33.22
N LEU A 771 7.03 10.25 -32.91
CA LEU A 771 7.31 10.77 -31.58
C LEU A 771 6.66 12.16 -31.37
N MET A 772 5.54 12.40 -32.04
CA MET A 772 4.84 13.68 -31.95
C MET A 772 4.38 13.97 -30.52
N HIS A 773 4.72 15.16 -29.99
CA HIS A 773 4.48 15.57 -28.60
C HIS A 773 5.16 14.69 -27.53
N ALA A 774 6.02 13.74 -27.89
CA ALA A 774 6.74 12.94 -26.92
C ALA A 774 7.81 13.76 -26.18
N SER A 775 8.13 13.34 -24.96
CA SER A 775 9.20 13.95 -24.16
C SER A 775 10.45 13.06 -24.18
N LEU A 776 11.50 13.52 -24.87
CA LEU A 776 12.83 12.92 -24.85
C LEU A 776 13.81 13.77 -24.02
N GLN A 777 13.31 14.58 -23.10
CA GLN A 777 14.14 15.45 -22.29
C GLN A 777 15.27 14.67 -21.61
N LYS A 778 16.52 15.15 -21.73
CA LYS A 778 17.71 14.50 -21.17
C LYS A 778 18.02 13.10 -21.73
N ALA A 779 17.32 12.65 -22.76
CA ALA A 779 17.60 11.35 -23.36
C ALA A 779 18.99 11.29 -24.02
N ARG A 780 19.56 10.10 -24.07
CA ARG A 780 20.82 9.80 -24.72
C ARG A 780 20.56 9.18 -26.10
N LEU A 781 20.95 9.87 -27.15
CA LEU A 781 20.69 9.49 -28.54
C LEU A 781 22.02 9.23 -29.32
N VAL A 782 23.02 8.74 -28.60
CA VAL A 782 24.36 8.48 -29.18
C VAL A 782 24.33 7.32 -30.18
N GLY A 783 24.68 7.58 -31.43
CA GLY A 783 24.64 6.57 -32.49
C GLY A 783 23.24 6.06 -32.85
N THR A 784 22.19 6.79 -32.48
CA THR A 784 20.79 6.43 -32.73
C THR A 784 20.39 6.72 -34.16
N ASP A 785 19.63 5.83 -34.81
CA ASP A 785 19.04 6.05 -36.13
C ASP A 785 17.66 6.72 -36.00
N LEU A 786 17.56 8.02 -36.26
CA LEU A 786 16.33 8.82 -36.25
C LEU A 786 15.86 9.17 -37.68
N ARG A 787 16.36 8.48 -38.72
CA ARG A 787 15.97 8.76 -40.12
C ARG A 787 14.45 8.66 -40.29
N GLU A 788 13.87 9.63 -40.94
CA GLU A 788 12.43 9.69 -41.23
C GLU A 788 11.53 9.76 -39.98
N ALA A 789 12.07 9.99 -38.78
CA ALA A 789 11.29 10.11 -37.55
C ALA A 789 10.50 11.42 -37.52
N ASN A 790 9.30 11.39 -36.93
CA ASN A 790 8.47 12.57 -36.70
C ASN A 790 8.58 13.05 -35.26
N LEU A 791 9.25 14.16 -35.04
CA LEU A 791 9.48 14.82 -33.75
C LEU A 791 8.68 16.14 -33.64
N PHE A 792 7.55 16.27 -34.33
CA PHE A 792 6.73 17.47 -34.27
C PHE A 792 6.30 17.76 -32.85
N ARG A 793 6.66 18.97 -32.35
CA ARG A 793 6.42 19.40 -30.96
C ARG A 793 6.99 18.50 -29.87
N ALA A 794 7.89 17.59 -30.18
CA ALA A 794 8.57 16.80 -29.17
C ALA A 794 9.50 17.67 -28.32
N ASP A 795 9.70 17.29 -27.05
CA ASP A 795 10.70 17.92 -26.18
C ASP A 795 12.02 17.14 -26.28
N VAL A 796 12.98 17.69 -26.99
CA VAL A 796 14.34 17.15 -27.11
C VAL A 796 15.36 18.00 -26.35
N SER A 797 14.92 18.78 -25.37
CA SER A 797 15.81 19.60 -24.57
C SER A 797 16.79 18.76 -23.75
N GLN A 798 18.02 19.23 -23.64
CA GLN A 798 19.10 18.58 -22.88
C GLN A 798 19.48 17.17 -23.37
N THR A 799 19.05 16.73 -24.57
CA THR A 799 19.46 15.44 -25.15
C THR A 799 20.96 15.42 -25.45
N LEU A 800 21.57 14.23 -25.38
CA LEU A 800 22.95 14.00 -25.76
C LEU A 800 22.98 13.26 -27.12
N MET A 801 23.54 13.91 -28.15
CA MET A 801 23.73 13.37 -29.49
C MET A 801 25.21 13.45 -29.85
N ASP A 802 25.64 12.58 -30.77
CA ASP A 802 27.00 12.60 -31.32
C ASP A 802 26.99 12.76 -32.88
N SER A 803 28.14 12.73 -33.48
CA SER A 803 28.30 12.85 -34.94
C SER A 803 27.84 11.60 -35.71
N VAL A 804 27.57 10.48 -35.01
CA VAL A 804 27.12 9.20 -35.64
C VAL A 804 25.61 9.11 -35.61
N THR A 805 24.92 9.95 -34.81
CA THR A 805 23.44 10.01 -34.76
C THR A 805 22.87 10.41 -36.11
N GLU A 806 22.06 9.55 -36.73
CA GLU A 806 21.47 9.75 -38.04
C GLU A 806 20.12 10.44 -38.00
N THR A 807 19.98 11.65 -38.50
CA THR A 807 18.75 12.48 -38.47
C THR A 807 18.18 12.80 -39.85
N HIS A 808 18.68 12.15 -40.92
CA HIS A 808 18.26 12.48 -42.30
C HIS A 808 16.75 12.21 -42.49
N GLY A 809 16.02 13.23 -42.96
CA GLY A 809 14.58 13.16 -43.17
C GLY A 809 13.72 13.26 -41.87
N ALA A 810 14.33 13.46 -40.72
CA ALA A 810 13.58 13.68 -39.49
C ALA A 810 12.80 15.01 -39.52
N TYR A 811 11.53 15.00 -39.10
CA TYR A 811 10.67 16.18 -39.03
C TYR A 811 10.65 16.75 -37.61
N ILE A 812 11.33 17.90 -37.43
CA ILE A 812 11.56 18.54 -36.09
C ILE A 812 10.83 19.86 -35.91
N ALA A 813 9.79 20.14 -36.71
CA ALA A 813 9.08 21.42 -36.61
C ALA A 813 8.48 21.62 -35.21
N GLN A 814 8.69 22.82 -34.66
CA GLN A 814 8.22 23.21 -33.32
C GLN A 814 8.75 22.31 -32.18
N ALA A 815 9.76 21.48 -32.40
CA ALA A 815 10.40 20.75 -31.32
C ALA A 815 11.05 21.72 -30.31
N LYS A 816 10.93 21.41 -29.02
CA LYS A 816 11.55 22.16 -27.93
C LYS A 816 12.99 21.68 -27.78
N THR A 817 13.96 22.55 -27.99
CA THR A 817 15.40 22.25 -27.95
C THR A 817 16.13 22.91 -26.78
N LEU A 818 15.47 23.75 -26.02
CA LEU A 818 16.05 24.48 -24.88
C LEU A 818 15.42 24.02 -23.56
N PRO A 819 16.15 24.06 -22.43
CA PRO A 819 17.57 24.48 -22.32
C PRO A 819 18.53 23.50 -22.97
N HIS A 820 19.72 23.97 -23.32
CA HIS A 820 20.80 23.05 -23.73
C HIS A 820 21.37 22.30 -22.50
N ARG A 821 21.93 21.11 -22.75
CA ARG A 821 22.66 20.39 -21.70
C ARG A 821 23.89 21.20 -21.32
N ALA A 822 24.11 21.44 -20.02
CA ALA A 822 25.31 22.06 -19.55
C ALA A 822 26.52 21.20 -20.00
N ALA A 823 27.58 21.84 -20.52
CA ALA A 823 28.79 21.13 -20.87
C ALA A 823 29.36 20.44 -19.63
N ASP A 824 29.65 19.16 -19.76
CA ASP A 824 30.24 18.40 -18.67
C ASP A 824 31.64 19.03 -18.33
N PRO A 825 31.90 19.50 -17.09
CA PRO A 825 33.18 20.13 -16.75
C PRO A 825 34.37 19.16 -16.86
N ALA A 826 34.11 17.87 -17.18
CA ALA A 826 35.13 16.84 -17.36
C ALA A 826 35.49 16.57 -18.85
N GLN A 827 34.86 17.25 -19.84
CA GLN A 827 35.24 17.32 -21.25
C GLN A 827 35.83 18.71 -21.56
#